data_0da6a1620427bce4764a29746874ecb2
#
_entry.id   0da6a1620427bce4764a29746874ecb2
#
_cell.length_a   1.000
_cell.length_b   1.000
_cell.length_c   1.000
_cell.angle_alpha   90.00
_cell.angle_beta   90.00
_cell.angle_gamma   90.00
#
_symmetry.space_group_name_H-M   'P 1'
#
loop_
_entity.id
_entity.type
_entity.pdbx_description
1 polymer ?
#
loop_
_entity_poly.entity_id
_entity_poly.type
_entity_poly.pdbx_seq_one_letter_code
_entity_poly.pdbx_strand_id
1 'polypeptide(L)'
;MAETPNQRITEINLNKEMRTSFLDYAMSVIVARALPDVRDGLKPVHRRILYAMNDLGMTSDKAYKKSARIVGEVIGKYHPHGDTAVYFTMVRMAQDFSYRNMLVDGHGNFGSVDGDMAAAMRYTEARMSKISMELLRDINKDTIDYADNYDGSEREPVILPARFPNLLVNGSSGIAVGMATNIPTHHLGEVIDGVLALSHDPEISIRDLMEHIPGPDFPTAGMIMGRSGIRRAYESGRGSITVRGRVDIEEKKNGKETIVITEIPYQVNKARLVERIAELAREKKIDGITSLNDESDRSGMSIVIEVRRDISASVIVNNLFKMTALQTTFGINMLALVDNHPKVLNLKEILYHYLEHQKVVIRRRTEFELRKAEARAHILEGLRIALDNIDAIIKLIRGSKTSDVAKEGLMTQFNLSDKQAQAILDMRLQRLTGLEREKIEEEYQNLVALINDLKAILADDERILEIIREELEEIKVKYADKRRTEILAGDLVSLEDEDLIPEEEVAITLTKRGYIKRLPLSTYRSQRRGGRGIQGMSTHEDDFVEHLVATSTHDTLLFFTNTGKVYRSKGYEVPEYGRTAKGIPIINLLGIESQEQVNAVINLSEFTDDSYLFFTTKHGVVKRTTLSQFAKIRQSGLRAVELRENDELISVQMTDGSKNMIIATKHGQSIYFPEENIRVMGRTAAGVRGIRLREDDEVIGMEVLEDDEKVLVVTEKGYGKQTPASQYPLRNRGGMGVKTVTITEKNGNLVAMKTVTGEEDLMLMTVSGVLIRFEIDTVSQTGRSAMGVKLIRLDEDEKVATVAKVPKEEDEVELEEEIDETLITQVPDESFEDAPGSDIEE
;
A
#
# COMPACT_ATOMS: atom_id res chain seq x y z
N MET A 1 39.85 60.44 45.22
CA MET A 1 38.63 59.68 45.16
C MET A 1 38.43 59.33 43.64
N ALA A 2 38.60 58.07 43.33
CA ALA A 2 38.41 57.60 41.95
C ALA A 2 36.91 57.41 41.73
N GLU A 3 36.36 58.11 40.74
CA GLU A 3 35.01 57.94 40.35
C GLU A 3 34.85 56.55 39.72
N THR A 4 34.06 55.70 40.37
CA THR A 4 33.59 54.43 39.78
C THR A 4 32.77 54.70 38.53
N PRO A 5 33.07 54.02 37.40
CA PRO A 5 32.26 54.21 36.20
C PRO A 5 30.82 53.77 36.48
N ASN A 6 29.89 54.67 36.18
CA ASN A 6 28.46 54.43 36.23
C ASN A 6 28.09 53.16 35.42
N GLN A 7 28.02 52.04 36.10
CA GLN A 7 27.40 50.83 35.49
C GLN A 7 25.93 51.16 35.30
N ARG A 8 25.48 51.29 34.08
CA ARG A 8 24.07 51.34 33.72
C ARG A 8 23.46 49.98 34.03
N ILE A 9 22.94 49.81 35.23
CA ILE A 9 22.14 48.66 35.60
C ILE A 9 20.75 48.94 35.06
N THR A 10 20.34 48.12 34.06
CA THR A 10 18.97 48.17 33.53
C THR A 10 18.18 47.06 34.23
N GLU A 11 17.13 47.41 34.92
CA GLU A 11 16.19 46.42 35.49
C GLU A 11 15.43 45.71 34.36
N ILE A 12 15.62 44.37 34.27
CA ILE A 12 14.94 43.54 33.31
C ILE A 12 13.92 42.67 34.04
N ASN A 13 12.66 42.74 33.60
CA ASN A 13 11.64 41.83 34.11
C ASN A 13 11.87 40.44 33.53
N LEU A 14 12.39 39.50 34.33
CA LEU A 14 12.77 38.16 33.90
C LEU A 14 11.62 37.42 33.20
N ASN A 15 10.39 37.54 33.70
CA ASN A 15 9.23 36.88 33.11
C ASN A 15 8.92 37.42 31.71
N LYS A 16 9.07 38.73 31.49
CA LYS A 16 8.85 39.35 30.17
C LYS A 16 9.95 38.94 29.20
N GLU A 17 11.21 39.00 29.66
CA GLU A 17 12.37 38.63 28.83
C GLU A 17 12.33 37.16 28.41
N MET A 18 12.10 36.26 29.39
CA MET A 18 11.97 34.82 29.11
C MET A 18 10.82 34.53 28.15
N ARG A 19 9.67 35.21 28.29
CA ARG A 19 8.53 35.03 27.40
C ARG A 19 8.83 35.47 25.96
N THR A 20 9.47 36.62 25.80
CA THR A 20 9.84 37.17 24.50
C THR A 20 10.88 36.29 23.83
N SER A 21 11.98 35.99 24.52
CA SER A 21 13.07 35.16 23.99
C SER A 21 12.62 33.72 23.64
N PHE A 22 11.71 33.15 24.48
CA PHE A 22 11.16 31.83 24.18
C PHE A 22 10.24 31.84 22.94
N LEU A 23 9.42 32.89 22.77
CA LEU A 23 8.58 33.05 21.58
C LEU A 23 9.45 33.22 20.32
N ASP A 24 10.49 34.06 20.38
CA ASP A 24 11.40 34.27 19.23
C ASP A 24 12.14 32.99 18.87
N TYR A 25 12.62 32.23 19.86
CA TYR A 25 13.22 30.93 19.67
C TYR A 25 12.23 29.93 19.06
N ALA A 26 11.03 29.83 19.62
CA ALA A 26 10.00 28.93 19.14
C ALA A 26 9.62 29.23 17.69
N MET A 27 9.41 30.50 17.34
CA MET A 27 9.11 30.93 15.97
C MET A 27 10.27 30.60 15.03
N SER A 28 11.51 30.86 15.42
CA SER A 28 12.69 30.51 14.63
C SER A 28 12.77 29.01 14.35
N VAL A 29 12.54 28.16 15.38
CA VAL A 29 12.55 26.70 15.21
C VAL A 29 11.41 26.21 14.32
N ILE A 30 10.22 26.80 14.44
CA ILE A 30 9.05 26.42 13.64
C ILE A 30 9.25 26.80 12.17
N VAL A 31 9.57 28.07 11.89
CA VAL A 31 9.58 28.61 10.52
C VAL A 31 10.91 28.35 9.82
N ALA A 32 12.04 28.47 10.52
CA ALA A 32 13.37 28.46 9.89
C ALA A 32 14.20 27.18 10.14
N ARG A 33 13.62 26.11 10.72
CA ARG A 33 14.40 24.90 11.04
C ARG A 33 13.68 23.60 10.84
N ALA A 34 12.53 23.37 11.54
CA ALA A 34 12.00 22.03 11.76
C ALA A 34 10.90 21.62 10.76
N LEU A 35 10.10 22.58 10.27
CA LEU A 35 8.96 22.30 9.41
C LEU A 35 9.28 22.55 7.92
N PRO A 36 8.72 21.71 7.02
CA PRO A 36 8.82 21.91 5.58
C PRO A 36 7.81 22.97 5.11
N ASP A 37 8.14 23.68 4.03
CA ASP A 37 7.15 24.48 3.29
C ASP A 37 6.25 23.54 2.45
N VAL A 38 4.96 23.81 2.41
CA VAL A 38 3.98 22.95 1.69
C VAL A 38 4.24 22.89 0.19
N ARG A 39 4.80 23.96 -0.40
CA ARG A 39 4.99 24.15 -1.84
C ARG A 39 6.15 23.32 -2.41
N ASP A 40 7.33 23.32 -1.74
CA ASP A 40 8.51 22.59 -2.20
C ASP A 40 8.89 21.37 -1.32
N GLY A 41 8.21 21.21 -0.19
CA GLY A 41 8.41 20.08 0.72
C GLY A 41 9.76 20.10 1.44
N LEU A 42 10.48 21.21 1.43
CA LEU A 42 11.84 21.30 1.95
C LEU A 42 11.90 22.13 3.23
N LYS A 43 12.76 21.70 4.14
CA LYS A 43 13.22 22.55 5.26
C LYS A 43 14.32 23.49 4.74
N PRO A 44 14.59 24.61 5.42
CA PRO A 44 15.62 25.55 4.97
C PRO A 44 16.99 24.91 4.69
N VAL A 45 17.45 23.98 5.53
CA VAL A 45 18.74 23.31 5.32
C VAL A 45 18.78 22.47 4.05
N HIS A 46 17.70 21.73 3.71
CA HIS A 46 17.62 20.96 2.45
C HIS A 46 17.65 21.88 1.24
N ARG A 47 16.87 22.98 1.28
CA ARG A 47 16.80 23.97 0.20
C ARG A 47 18.17 24.61 -0.04
N ARG A 48 18.87 24.99 1.02
CA ARG A 48 20.21 25.59 0.97
C ARG A 48 21.25 24.64 0.40
N ILE A 49 21.19 23.33 0.75
CA ILE A 49 22.10 22.32 0.19
C ILE A 49 21.88 22.18 -1.33
N LEU A 50 20.63 22.01 -1.78
CA LEU A 50 20.33 21.87 -3.20
C LEU A 50 20.69 23.14 -3.99
N TYR A 51 20.41 24.31 -3.42
CA TYR A 51 20.76 25.60 -4.04
C TYR A 51 22.30 25.78 -4.17
N ALA A 52 23.06 25.50 -3.11
CA ALA A 52 24.51 25.53 -3.15
C ALA A 52 25.11 24.54 -4.17
N MET A 53 24.52 23.33 -4.28
CA MET A 53 24.97 22.37 -5.31
C MET A 53 24.70 22.87 -6.72
N ASN A 54 23.57 23.58 -6.92
CA ASN A 54 23.23 24.20 -8.20
C ASN A 54 24.18 25.37 -8.53
N ASP A 55 24.47 26.23 -7.57
CA ASP A 55 25.41 27.36 -7.71
C ASP A 55 26.84 26.88 -8.05
N LEU A 56 27.28 25.77 -7.42
CA LEU A 56 28.55 25.09 -7.75
C LEU A 56 28.51 24.33 -9.08
N GLY A 57 27.38 24.30 -9.80
CA GLY A 57 27.21 23.57 -11.07
C GLY A 57 27.36 22.05 -10.94
N MET A 58 26.97 21.48 -9.81
CA MET A 58 27.08 20.04 -9.51
C MET A 58 25.86 19.26 -9.99
N THR A 59 25.57 19.38 -11.27
CA THR A 59 24.45 18.69 -11.93
C THR A 59 24.73 17.20 -12.13
N SER A 60 23.67 16.41 -12.36
CA SER A 60 23.75 14.95 -12.49
C SER A 60 24.61 14.43 -13.63
N ASP A 61 24.89 15.27 -14.63
CA ASP A 61 25.76 14.98 -15.78
C ASP A 61 27.25 15.30 -15.52
N LYS A 62 27.58 15.97 -14.41
CA LYS A 62 28.95 16.35 -14.04
C LYS A 62 29.60 15.31 -13.14
N ALA A 63 30.91 15.38 -13.02
CA ALA A 63 31.69 14.55 -12.10
C ALA A 63 31.31 14.82 -10.64
N TYR A 64 31.36 13.78 -9.82
CA TYR A 64 31.19 13.89 -8.37
C TYR A 64 32.28 14.83 -7.79
N LYS A 65 31.94 15.53 -6.71
CA LYS A 65 32.84 16.34 -5.93
C LYS A 65 32.80 15.97 -4.46
N LYS A 66 33.92 16.21 -3.73
CA LYS A 66 33.98 15.92 -2.29
C LYS A 66 32.81 16.57 -1.53
N SER A 67 32.17 15.80 -0.67
CA SER A 67 31.04 16.28 0.18
C SER A 67 31.45 17.49 1.03
N ALA A 68 32.71 17.53 1.51
CA ALA A 68 33.25 18.65 2.27
C ALA A 68 33.19 20.00 1.52
N ARG A 69 33.23 19.99 0.19
CA ARG A 69 33.09 21.21 -0.62
C ARG A 69 31.68 21.76 -0.58
N ILE A 70 30.67 20.87 -0.66
CA ILE A 70 29.27 21.26 -0.57
C ILE A 70 28.96 21.80 0.81
N VAL A 71 29.38 21.08 1.85
CA VAL A 71 29.16 21.47 3.26
C VAL A 71 29.81 22.83 3.53
N GLY A 72 31.05 23.05 3.08
CA GLY A 72 31.76 24.32 3.24
C GLY A 72 31.03 25.50 2.56
N GLU A 73 30.51 25.30 1.34
CA GLU A 73 29.74 26.32 0.62
C GLU A 73 28.45 26.68 1.34
N VAL A 74 27.68 25.65 1.79
CA VAL A 74 26.44 25.85 2.52
C VAL A 74 26.63 26.62 3.82
N ILE A 75 27.66 26.27 4.61
CA ILE A 75 27.94 26.93 5.90
C ILE A 75 28.45 28.35 5.67
N GLY A 76 29.35 28.52 4.72
CA GLY A 76 29.96 29.81 4.46
C GLY A 76 28.99 30.86 3.93
N LYS A 77 28.03 30.44 3.09
CA LYS A 77 27.14 31.39 2.41
C LYS A 77 25.72 31.46 2.95
N TYR A 78 25.16 30.32 3.39
CA TYR A 78 23.70 30.25 3.61
C TYR A 78 23.27 29.77 4.99
N HIS A 79 24.03 28.86 5.64
CA HIS A 79 23.54 28.16 6.82
C HIS A 79 24.56 28.20 7.96
N PRO A 80 24.54 29.22 8.85
CA PRO A 80 25.54 29.45 9.87
C PRO A 80 25.40 28.52 11.09
N HIS A 81 25.44 27.18 10.83
CA HIS A 81 25.31 26.12 11.83
C HIS A 81 26.44 25.10 11.67
N GLY A 82 26.50 24.10 12.56
CA GLY A 82 27.53 23.07 12.54
C GLY A 82 27.58 22.25 11.24
N ASP A 83 28.79 21.96 10.77
CA ASP A 83 29.07 21.16 9.57
C ASP A 83 28.46 19.76 9.63
N THR A 84 28.45 19.14 10.77
CA THR A 84 27.88 17.82 11.02
C THR A 84 26.39 17.79 10.69
N ALA A 85 25.63 18.83 11.06
CA ALA A 85 24.19 18.89 10.77
C ALA A 85 23.93 18.99 9.27
N VAL A 86 24.69 19.81 8.55
CA VAL A 86 24.58 19.95 7.09
C VAL A 86 24.98 18.66 6.40
N TYR A 87 26.10 18.05 6.81
CA TYR A 87 26.60 16.82 6.22
C TYR A 87 25.61 15.66 6.40
N PHE A 88 25.10 15.41 7.61
CA PHE A 88 24.13 14.33 7.84
C PHE A 88 22.79 14.57 7.13
N THR A 89 22.38 15.82 6.96
CA THR A 89 21.21 16.13 6.13
C THR A 89 21.45 15.75 4.68
N MET A 90 22.60 16.08 4.12
CA MET A 90 22.99 15.70 2.76
C MET A 90 23.11 14.17 2.62
N VAL A 91 23.72 13.50 3.60
CA VAL A 91 23.82 12.03 3.66
C VAL A 91 22.44 11.40 3.59
N ARG A 92 21.49 11.89 4.38
CA ARG A 92 20.13 11.36 4.40
C ARG A 92 19.42 11.51 3.04
N MET A 93 19.66 12.61 2.32
CA MET A 93 19.11 12.81 0.96
C MET A 93 19.71 11.86 -0.09
N ALA A 94 20.83 11.18 0.21
CA ALA A 94 21.49 10.21 -0.65
C ALA A 94 21.20 8.75 -0.27
N GLN A 95 20.42 8.51 0.80
CA GLN A 95 20.09 7.16 1.26
C GLN A 95 18.80 6.66 0.60
N ASP A 96 18.87 5.51 -0.09
CA ASP A 96 17.75 4.86 -0.78
C ASP A 96 16.73 4.24 0.16
N PHE A 97 17.11 3.99 1.43
CA PHE A 97 16.23 3.52 2.50
C PHE A 97 15.60 4.68 3.33
N SER A 98 16.00 5.94 3.07
CA SER A 98 15.47 7.13 3.75
C SER A 98 14.57 7.97 2.86
N TYR A 99 14.89 8.09 1.58
CA TYR A 99 14.14 8.87 0.59
C TYR A 99 13.53 7.95 -0.47
N ARG A 100 12.25 8.17 -0.78
CA ARG A 100 11.56 7.41 -1.85
C ARG A 100 12.16 7.72 -3.22
N ASN A 101 12.50 8.99 -3.43
CA ASN A 101 13.27 9.47 -4.57
C ASN A 101 14.45 10.31 -4.04
N MET A 102 15.65 9.76 -4.10
CA MET A 102 16.86 10.42 -3.61
C MET A 102 17.11 11.76 -4.30
N LEU A 103 17.44 12.78 -3.53
CA LEU A 103 17.74 14.12 -4.04
C LEU A 103 19.24 14.34 -4.27
N VAL A 104 20.07 13.55 -3.62
CA VAL A 104 21.52 13.56 -3.77
C VAL A 104 21.98 12.22 -4.33
N ASP A 105 22.87 12.26 -5.31
CA ASP A 105 23.57 11.10 -5.86
C ASP A 105 24.94 11.03 -5.18
N GLY A 106 25.09 10.03 -4.30
CA GLY A 106 26.27 9.84 -3.46
C GLY A 106 27.19 8.76 -3.98
N HIS A 107 28.51 8.97 -3.88
CA HIS A 107 29.55 8.01 -4.18
C HIS A 107 30.46 7.77 -2.98
N GLY A 108 30.53 6.53 -2.51
CA GLY A 108 31.20 6.12 -1.29
C GLY A 108 30.24 5.55 -0.25
N ASN A 109 30.63 5.54 1.02
CA ASN A 109 29.82 5.04 2.12
C ASN A 109 28.93 6.17 2.69
N PHE A 110 27.62 6.10 2.42
CA PHE A 110 26.59 6.99 2.94
C PHE A 110 25.75 6.35 4.07
N GLY A 111 26.27 5.31 4.71
CA GLY A 111 25.55 4.56 5.74
C GLY A 111 24.77 3.39 5.18
N SER A 112 24.16 2.61 6.05
CA SER A 112 23.35 1.44 5.70
C SER A 112 22.07 1.36 6.53
N VAL A 113 21.17 0.46 6.11
CA VAL A 113 19.95 0.13 6.86
C VAL A 113 20.26 -0.52 8.22
N ASP A 114 21.48 -1.03 8.42
CA ASP A 114 21.98 -1.56 9.68
C ASP A 114 22.33 -0.46 10.70
N GLY A 115 22.27 0.80 10.26
CA GLY A 115 22.60 1.95 11.11
C GLY A 115 24.07 2.31 11.12
N ASP A 116 24.85 1.77 10.20
CA ASP A 116 26.23 2.22 9.99
C ASP A 116 26.25 3.69 9.63
N MET A 117 27.21 4.40 10.21
CA MET A 117 27.39 5.82 9.93
C MET A 117 28.06 6.03 8.57
N ALA A 118 27.69 7.12 7.91
CA ALA A 118 28.41 7.53 6.72
C ALA A 118 29.88 7.81 7.03
N ALA A 119 30.75 7.55 6.06
CA ALA A 119 32.16 7.94 6.14
C ALA A 119 32.29 9.46 6.26
N ALA A 120 33.39 9.95 6.83
CA ALA A 120 33.64 11.39 6.96
C ALA A 120 33.58 12.10 5.58
N MET A 121 33.09 13.35 5.58
CA MET A 121 32.83 14.15 4.36
C MET A 121 34.03 14.35 3.44
N ARG A 122 35.24 14.15 3.97
CA ARG A 122 36.49 14.19 3.15
C ARG A 122 36.68 12.96 2.26
N TYR A 123 35.99 11.84 2.55
CA TYR A 123 36.06 10.60 1.77
C TYR A 123 34.90 10.47 0.78
N THR A 124 33.69 10.86 1.18
CA THR A 124 32.49 10.76 0.33
C THR A 124 32.48 11.83 -0.75
N GLU A 125 31.81 11.52 -1.85
CA GLU A 125 31.62 12.44 -2.97
C GLU A 125 30.11 12.48 -3.31
N ALA A 126 29.62 13.62 -3.81
CA ALA A 126 28.22 13.81 -4.11
C ALA A 126 28.01 14.74 -5.31
N ARG A 127 26.84 14.63 -5.90
CA ARG A 127 26.26 15.55 -6.90
C ARG A 127 24.74 15.52 -6.80
N MET A 128 24.04 16.40 -7.50
CA MET A 128 22.58 16.35 -7.57
C MET A 128 22.12 15.09 -8.31
N SER A 129 21.06 14.47 -7.85
CA SER A 129 20.36 13.42 -8.59
C SER A 129 19.62 14.00 -9.80
N LYS A 130 19.19 13.15 -10.74
CA LYS A 130 18.44 13.60 -11.92
C LYS A 130 17.12 14.28 -11.54
N ILE A 131 16.38 13.72 -10.57
CA ILE A 131 15.09 14.26 -10.15
C ILE A 131 15.24 15.55 -9.33
N SER A 132 16.32 15.74 -8.56
CA SER A 132 16.52 16.97 -7.80
C SER A 132 16.72 18.19 -8.69
N MET A 133 17.20 18.01 -9.92
CA MET A 133 17.30 19.08 -10.91
C MET A 133 15.93 19.62 -11.32
N GLU A 134 14.88 18.81 -11.25
CA GLU A 134 13.51 19.26 -11.51
C GLU A 134 12.97 20.19 -10.40
N LEU A 135 13.50 20.10 -9.16
CA LEU A 135 13.17 21.06 -8.09
C LEU A 135 13.72 22.47 -8.36
N LEU A 136 14.83 22.55 -9.07
CA LEU A 136 15.58 23.79 -9.34
C LEU A 136 15.37 24.32 -10.76
N ARG A 137 14.65 23.57 -11.60
CA ARG A 137 14.40 23.94 -12.99
C ARG A 137 13.75 25.31 -13.07
N ASP A 138 14.24 26.13 -13.99
CA ASP A 138 13.76 27.50 -14.23
C ASP A 138 13.97 28.50 -13.07
N ILE A 139 14.81 28.16 -12.05
CA ILE A 139 15.12 29.04 -10.92
C ILE A 139 15.69 30.41 -11.37
N ASN A 140 16.38 30.45 -12.51
CA ASN A 140 16.98 31.67 -13.09
C ASN A 140 16.02 32.48 -13.96
N LYS A 141 14.73 32.17 -13.96
CA LYS A 141 13.70 32.85 -14.76
C LYS A 141 12.72 33.66 -13.90
N ASP A 142 13.17 34.23 -12.82
CA ASP A 142 12.33 35.01 -11.85
C ASP A 142 11.12 34.26 -11.31
N THR A 143 11.16 32.92 -11.28
CA THR A 143 10.02 32.07 -10.89
C THR A 143 9.73 32.11 -9.41
N ILE A 144 10.70 32.49 -8.59
CA ILE A 144 10.64 32.50 -7.11
C ILE A 144 11.21 33.80 -6.56
N ASP A 145 10.96 34.05 -5.26
CA ASP A 145 11.52 35.18 -4.54
C ASP A 145 12.84 34.80 -3.85
N TYR A 146 13.72 35.78 -3.70
CA TYR A 146 14.99 35.67 -3.01
C TYR A 146 14.99 36.57 -1.79
N ALA A 147 15.56 36.08 -0.68
CA ALA A 147 15.85 36.86 0.52
C ALA A 147 17.36 36.99 0.71
N ASP A 148 17.77 37.97 1.52
CA ASP A 148 19.17 38.07 1.94
C ASP A 148 19.50 36.91 2.88
N ASN A 149 20.74 36.42 2.79
CA ASN A 149 21.27 35.42 3.72
C ASN A 149 21.47 36.01 5.13
N TYR A 150 22.05 35.24 6.05
CA TYR A 150 22.17 35.62 7.46
C TYR A 150 23.02 36.90 7.72
N ASP A 151 23.89 37.30 6.80
CA ASP A 151 24.77 38.47 6.93
C ASP A 151 24.55 39.52 5.81
N GLY A 152 23.63 39.29 4.92
CA GLY A 152 23.28 40.17 3.79
C GLY A 152 24.31 40.18 2.67
N SER A 153 25.29 39.28 2.67
CA SER A 153 26.34 39.22 1.62
C SER A 153 25.91 38.47 0.38
N GLU A 154 24.99 37.54 0.51
CA GLU A 154 24.47 36.69 -0.57
C GLU A 154 22.93 36.67 -0.53
N ARG A 155 22.32 36.18 -1.59
CA ARG A 155 20.87 35.97 -1.66
C ARG A 155 20.55 34.49 -1.78
N GLU A 156 19.54 34.03 -1.03
CA GLU A 156 19.06 32.65 -1.06
C GLU A 156 17.58 32.58 -1.50
N PRO A 157 17.17 31.48 -2.16
CA PRO A 157 15.77 31.31 -2.55
C PRO A 157 14.89 31.09 -1.32
N VAL A 158 13.78 31.83 -1.24
CA VAL A 158 12.77 31.62 -0.19
C VAL A 158 12.11 30.24 -0.33
N ILE A 159 11.92 29.80 -1.58
CA ILE A 159 11.32 28.54 -1.98
C ILE A 159 11.93 28.09 -3.30
N LEU A 160 11.85 26.81 -3.64
CA LEU A 160 12.24 26.32 -4.98
C LEU A 160 11.02 26.25 -5.92
N PRO A 161 11.24 26.28 -7.25
CA PRO A 161 10.18 26.10 -8.24
C PRO A 161 9.44 24.76 -8.10
N ALA A 162 10.14 23.69 -7.69
CA ALA A 162 9.62 22.39 -7.29
C ALA A 162 8.64 21.77 -8.31
N ARG A 163 9.12 21.42 -9.48
CA ARG A 163 8.32 20.92 -10.60
C ARG A 163 7.57 19.60 -10.33
N PHE A 164 7.81 18.93 -9.19
CA PHE A 164 7.05 17.78 -8.71
C PHE A 164 6.68 17.93 -7.22
N PRO A 165 5.60 17.28 -6.74
CA PRO A 165 5.08 17.45 -5.39
C PRO A 165 5.94 16.75 -4.33
N ASN A 166 7.13 17.28 -4.08
CA ASN A 166 8.17 16.68 -3.24
C ASN A 166 7.74 16.42 -1.80
N LEU A 167 6.84 17.25 -1.23
CA LEU A 167 6.37 17.06 0.15
C LEU A 167 5.74 15.69 0.38
N LEU A 168 4.87 15.24 -0.53
CA LEU A 168 4.25 13.93 -0.44
C LEU A 168 5.19 12.83 -0.93
N VAL A 169 5.92 13.06 -2.02
CA VAL A 169 6.81 12.05 -2.61
C VAL A 169 7.87 11.59 -1.62
N ASN A 170 8.63 12.51 -1.02
CA ASN A 170 9.70 12.19 -0.08
C ASN A 170 9.31 12.30 1.39
N GLY A 171 8.13 12.84 1.67
CA GLY A 171 7.68 13.06 3.04
C GLY A 171 8.56 14.05 3.81
N SER A 172 8.26 14.21 5.09
CA SER A 172 9.09 15.01 6.00
C SER A 172 8.83 14.60 7.45
N SER A 173 9.86 14.57 8.28
CA SER A 173 9.72 14.39 9.73
C SER A 173 10.49 15.47 10.47
N GLY A 174 9.94 16.05 11.53
CA GLY A 174 10.60 17.10 12.29
C GLY A 174 9.91 17.40 13.60
N ILE A 175 10.69 17.79 14.60
CA ILE A 175 10.22 18.16 15.93
C ILE A 175 10.50 19.65 16.11
N ALA A 176 9.44 20.45 16.25
CA ALA A 176 9.50 21.87 16.57
C ALA A 176 9.08 22.12 18.03
N VAL A 177 9.02 23.37 18.43
CA VAL A 177 8.54 23.74 19.76
C VAL A 177 7.01 23.61 19.81
N GLY A 178 6.51 22.71 20.65
CA GLY A 178 5.07 22.48 20.84
C GLY A 178 4.36 21.73 19.70
N MET A 179 5.05 21.34 18.64
CA MET A 179 4.46 20.61 17.49
C MET A 179 5.49 19.76 16.77
N ALA A 180 5.02 18.75 16.05
CA ALA A 180 5.87 17.89 15.25
C ALA A 180 5.20 17.59 13.90
N THR A 181 5.98 17.39 12.86
CA THR A 181 5.52 16.89 11.57
C THR A 181 6.02 15.47 11.33
N ASN A 182 5.21 14.63 10.72
CA ASN A 182 5.59 13.30 10.28
C ASN A 182 4.74 12.91 9.07
N ILE A 183 5.19 13.31 7.90
CA ILE A 183 4.51 13.09 6.61
C ILE A 183 5.17 11.88 5.96
N PRO A 184 4.42 10.80 5.65
CA PRO A 184 4.98 9.62 5.01
C PRO A 184 5.35 9.89 3.54
N THR A 185 6.21 9.06 3.01
CA THR A 185 6.56 9.05 1.59
C THR A 185 5.46 8.42 0.75
N HIS A 186 5.36 8.82 -0.54
CA HIS A 186 4.36 8.32 -1.49
C HIS A 186 4.99 8.03 -2.85
N HIS A 187 4.28 7.24 -3.64
CA HIS A 187 4.68 6.92 -5.01
C HIS A 187 4.53 8.14 -5.93
N LEU A 188 5.61 8.50 -6.64
CA LEU A 188 5.65 9.71 -7.48
C LEU A 188 4.52 9.76 -8.51
N GLY A 189 4.30 8.67 -9.25
CA GLY A 189 3.26 8.60 -10.28
C GLY A 189 1.87 8.79 -9.73
N GLU A 190 1.55 8.15 -8.60
CA GLU A 190 0.24 8.27 -7.93
C GLU A 190 -0.02 9.70 -7.42
N VAL A 191 0.98 10.34 -6.84
CA VAL A 191 0.83 11.75 -6.38
C VAL A 191 0.63 12.68 -7.57
N ILE A 192 1.34 12.48 -8.68
CA ILE A 192 1.13 13.24 -9.92
C ILE A 192 -0.30 13.01 -10.43
N ASP A 193 -0.79 11.78 -10.48
CA ASP A 193 -2.17 11.47 -10.89
C ASP A 193 -3.20 12.18 -10.02
N GLY A 194 -2.96 12.24 -8.70
CA GLY A 194 -3.79 13.01 -7.78
C GLY A 194 -3.78 14.52 -8.07
N VAL A 195 -2.62 15.11 -8.40
CA VAL A 195 -2.53 16.53 -8.82
C VAL A 195 -3.26 16.75 -10.13
N LEU A 196 -3.11 15.86 -11.11
CA LEU A 196 -3.80 15.92 -12.40
C LEU A 196 -5.32 15.85 -12.21
N ALA A 197 -5.81 14.91 -11.39
CA ALA A 197 -7.24 14.80 -11.07
C ALA A 197 -7.78 16.08 -10.42
N LEU A 198 -7.07 16.64 -9.44
CA LEU A 198 -7.44 17.90 -8.80
C LEU A 198 -7.43 19.09 -9.79
N SER A 199 -6.51 19.10 -10.77
CA SER A 199 -6.42 20.16 -11.78
C SER A 199 -7.59 20.12 -12.77
N HIS A 200 -8.22 18.95 -12.98
CA HIS A 200 -9.41 18.79 -13.83
C HIS A 200 -10.71 19.07 -13.06
N ASP A 201 -10.77 18.62 -11.80
CA ASP A 201 -11.91 18.82 -10.93
C ASP A 201 -11.46 19.42 -9.57
N PRO A 202 -11.53 20.75 -9.40
CA PRO A 202 -11.19 21.40 -8.13
C PRO A 202 -12.08 20.99 -6.95
N GLU A 203 -13.29 20.47 -7.22
CA GLU A 203 -14.24 20.02 -6.19
C GLU A 203 -14.10 18.51 -5.86
N ILE A 204 -13.15 17.80 -6.48
CA ILE A 204 -12.90 16.37 -6.24
C ILE A 204 -12.82 16.07 -4.74
N SER A 205 -13.50 15.01 -4.31
CA SER A 205 -13.48 14.61 -2.90
C SER A 205 -12.15 13.94 -2.51
N ILE A 206 -11.81 13.94 -1.21
CA ILE A 206 -10.62 13.22 -0.73
C ILE A 206 -10.74 11.71 -1.03
N ARG A 207 -11.94 11.18 -1.01
CA ARG A 207 -12.22 9.78 -1.31
C ARG A 207 -11.84 9.43 -2.76
N ASP A 208 -12.27 10.26 -3.71
CA ASP A 208 -11.93 10.06 -5.13
C ASP A 208 -10.43 10.27 -5.38
N LEU A 209 -9.79 11.22 -4.66
CA LEU A 209 -8.33 11.36 -4.67
C LEU A 209 -7.60 10.10 -4.17
N MET A 210 -8.20 9.32 -3.27
CA MET A 210 -7.61 8.06 -2.79
C MET A 210 -7.65 6.93 -3.83
N GLU A 211 -8.42 7.04 -4.90
CA GLU A 211 -8.33 6.13 -6.05
C GLU A 211 -7.01 6.32 -6.79
N HIS A 212 -6.51 7.56 -6.87
CA HIS A 212 -5.23 7.91 -7.46
C HIS A 212 -4.06 7.72 -6.49
N ILE A 213 -4.26 8.08 -5.21
CA ILE A 213 -3.24 8.01 -4.14
C ILE A 213 -3.75 7.06 -3.04
N PRO A 214 -3.63 5.74 -3.23
CA PRO A 214 -4.22 4.76 -2.32
C PRO A 214 -3.58 4.75 -0.92
N GLY A 215 -2.35 5.25 -0.80
CA GLY A 215 -1.66 5.33 0.48
C GLY A 215 -0.16 5.60 0.38
N PRO A 216 0.53 5.66 1.52
CA PRO A 216 1.97 5.81 1.58
C PRO A 216 2.73 4.72 0.79
N ASP A 217 3.91 5.07 0.30
CA ASP A 217 4.85 4.17 -0.38
C ASP A 217 6.25 4.39 0.20
N PHE A 218 6.70 3.45 1.03
CA PHE A 218 7.94 3.57 1.76
C PHE A 218 9.15 3.10 0.96
N PRO A 219 10.33 3.72 1.13
CA PRO A 219 11.57 3.29 0.46
C PRO A 219 11.95 1.83 0.74
N THR A 220 11.70 1.37 1.96
CA THR A 220 12.01 0.02 2.44
C THR A 220 10.90 -0.99 2.17
N ALA A 221 9.92 -0.65 1.32
CA ALA A 221 8.77 -1.48 0.99
C ALA A 221 7.89 -1.84 2.22
N GLY A 222 7.69 -3.11 2.52
CA GLY A 222 6.82 -3.57 3.59
C GLY A 222 5.33 -3.52 3.25
N MET A 223 4.50 -3.84 4.24
CA MET A 223 3.05 -3.94 4.08
C MET A 223 2.33 -3.00 5.05
N ILE A 224 1.37 -2.22 4.55
CA ILE A 224 0.47 -1.43 5.39
C ILE A 224 -0.77 -2.26 5.69
N MET A 225 -1.08 -2.42 6.97
CA MET A 225 -2.21 -3.20 7.45
C MET A 225 -3.43 -2.28 7.56
N GLY A 226 -4.36 -2.42 6.59
CA GLY A 226 -5.62 -1.69 6.57
C GLY A 226 -5.58 -0.29 5.94
N ARG A 227 -6.77 0.21 5.58
CA ARG A 227 -6.96 1.52 4.90
C ARG A 227 -7.52 2.62 5.78
N SER A 228 -8.16 2.29 6.92
CA SER A 228 -8.85 3.28 7.77
C SER A 228 -7.88 4.31 8.36
N GLY A 229 -6.68 3.88 8.75
CA GLY A 229 -5.62 4.77 9.22
C GLY A 229 -5.16 5.76 8.15
N ILE A 230 -5.03 5.29 6.89
CA ILE A 230 -4.69 6.13 5.73
C ILE A 230 -5.80 7.15 5.49
N ARG A 231 -7.06 6.68 5.40
CA ARG A 231 -8.22 7.54 5.16
C ARG A 231 -8.33 8.64 6.21
N ARG A 232 -8.25 8.29 7.49
CA ARG A 232 -8.28 9.27 8.58
C ARG A 232 -7.17 10.31 8.45
N ALA A 233 -5.94 9.87 8.10
CA ALA A 233 -4.82 10.77 7.89
C ALA A 233 -5.06 11.72 6.72
N TYR A 234 -5.59 11.23 5.61
CA TYR A 234 -5.86 12.03 4.42
C TYR A 234 -7.02 13.03 4.60
N GLU A 235 -8.04 12.66 5.37
CA GLU A 235 -9.20 13.54 5.66
C GLU A 235 -8.88 14.60 6.71
N SER A 236 -8.15 14.26 7.78
CA SER A 236 -7.92 15.15 8.93
C SER A 236 -6.49 15.68 9.06
N GLY A 237 -5.56 15.24 8.23
CA GLY A 237 -4.13 15.51 8.38
C GLY A 237 -3.47 14.73 9.51
N ARG A 238 -4.20 13.87 10.25
CA ARG A 238 -3.67 13.07 11.36
C ARG A 238 -4.23 11.65 11.33
N GLY A 239 -3.33 10.68 11.48
CA GLY A 239 -3.72 9.28 11.49
C GLY A 239 -2.61 8.38 12.02
N SER A 240 -2.89 7.10 12.02
CA SER A 240 -1.93 6.08 12.45
C SER A 240 -2.12 4.85 11.58
N ILE A 241 -1.05 4.36 10.99
CA ILE A 241 -1.03 3.15 10.17
C ILE A 241 -0.10 2.12 10.79
N THR A 242 -0.47 0.85 10.67
CA THR A 242 0.40 -0.26 11.07
C THR A 242 1.19 -0.73 9.85
N VAL A 243 2.50 -0.78 9.99
CA VAL A 243 3.43 -1.24 8.94
C VAL A 243 4.09 -2.53 9.40
N ARG A 244 4.07 -3.55 8.54
CA ARG A 244 4.75 -4.84 8.75
C ARG A 244 5.87 -5.03 7.74
N GLY A 245 6.93 -5.71 8.16
CA GLY A 245 7.92 -6.28 7.25
C GLY A 245 7.34 -7.47 6.48
N ARG A 246 7.93 -7.78 5.33
CA ARG A 246 7.58 -8.98 4.55
C ARG A 246 8.32 -10.20 5.10
N VAL A 247 7.56 -11.25 5.31
CA VAL A 247 8.05 -12.50 5.87
C VAL A 247 7.54 -13.65 5.00
N ASP A 248 8.46 -14.51 4.57
CA ASP A 248 8.17 -15.73 3.84
C ASP A 248 8.57 -16.93 4.69
N ILE A 249 7.81 -18.02 4.60
CA ILE A 249 8.10 -19.28 5.29
C ILE A 249 8.46 -20.30 4.22
N GLU A 250 9.70 -20.78 4.26
CA GLU A 250 10.23 -21.78 3.34
C GLU A 250 10.40 -23.12 4.03
N GLU A 251 9.94 -24.20 3.43
CA GLU A 251 10.19 -25.55 3.90
C GLU A 251 11.40 -26.15 3.18
N LYS A 252 12.41 -26.51 3.94
CA LYS A 252 13.60 -27.23 3.42
C LYS A 252 13.26 -28.70 3.17
N LYS A 253 13.96 -29.35 2.22
CA LYS A 253 13.80 -30.77 1.85
C LYS A 253 13.85 -31.77 3.02
N ASN A 254 14.32 -31.35 4.17
CA ASN A 254 14.41 -32.15 5.40
C ASN A 254 13.23 -31.93 6.35
N GLY A 255 12.16 -31.26 5.97
CA GLY A 255 10.98 -30.94 6.77
C GLY A 255 11.23 -29.90 7.87
N LYS A 256 12.30 -29.08 7.76
CA LYS A 256 12.52 -27.93 8.63
C LYS A 256 11.92 -26.70 7.97
N GLU A 257 11.14 -25.91 8.71
CA GLU A 257 10.69 -24.59 8.30
C GLU A 257 11.78 -23.55 8.56
N THR A 258 11.88 -22.60 7.66
CA THR A 258 12.78 -21.46 7.74
C THR A 258 11.98 -20.20 7.48
N ILE A 259 12.12 -19.20 8.34
CA ILE A 259 11.50 -17.88 8.19
C ILE A 259 12.52 -16.98 7.51
N VAL A 260 12.14 -16.35 6.40
CA VAL A 260 12.96 -15.39 5.65
C VAL A 260 12.29 -14.04 5.70
N ILE A 261 12.96 -13.03 6.27
CA ILE A 261 12.48 -11.65 6.30
C ILE A 261 13.19 -10.90 5.18
N THR A 262 12.42 -10.47 4.19
CA THR A 262 12.92 -9.79 2.97
C THR A 262 12.73 -8.28 3.00
N GLU A 263 11.81 -7.77 3.81
CA GLU A 263 11.54 -6.34 3.95
C GLU A 263 11.26 -6.00 5.42
N ILE A 264 11.67 -4.81 5.85
CA ILE A 264 11.43 -4.30 7.20
C ILE A 264 10.65 -2.98 7.15
N PRO A 265 9.89 -2.64 8.20
CA PRO A 265 9.15 -1.38 8.25
C PRO A 265 10.07 -0.17 8.12
N TYR A 266 9.55 0.90 7.52
CA TYR A 266 10.27 2.16 7.33
C TYR A 266 10.80 2.72 8.65
N GLN A 267 12.04 3.23 8.63
CA GLN A 267 12.79 3.79 9.78
C GLN A 267 13.18 2.74 10.85
N VAL A 268 13.00 1.46 10.60
CA VAL A 268 13.52 0.40 11.48
C VAL A 268 14.98 0.11 11.15
N ASN A 269 15.81 0.00 12.18
CA ASN A 269 17.21 -0.41 12.07
C ASN A 269 17.29 -1.94 12.04
N LYS A 270 17.87 -2.50 10.94
CA LYS A 270 17.93 -3.95 10.72
C LYS A 270 18.78 -4.66 11.79
N ALA A 271 19.96 -4.16 12.10
CA ALA A 271 20.86 -4.78 13.08
C ALA A 271 20.22 -4.84 14.48
N ARG A 272 19.55 -3.76 14.92
CA ARG A 272 18.81 -3.75 16.20
C ARG A 272 17.62 -4.71 16.20
N LEU A 273 16.94 -4.86 15.05
CA LEU A 273 15.87 -5.83 14.92
C LEU A 273 16.41 -7.26 15.10
N VAL A 274 17.50 -7.60 14.41
CA VAL A 274 18.17 -8.91 14.52
C VAL A 274 18.65 -9.16 15.96
N GLU A 275 19.30 -8.19 16.58
CA GLU A 275 19.73 -8.25 17.99
C GLU A 275 18.54 -8.51 18.92
N ARG A 276 17.41 -7.80 18.73
CA ARG A 276 16.21 -7.99 19.54
C ARG A 276 15.59 -9.37 19.37
N ILE A 277 15.57 -9.93 18.17
CA ILE A 277 15.12 -11.29 17.91
C ILE A 277 16.03 -12.30 18.67
N ALA A 278 17.34 -12.12 18.59
CA ALA A 278 18.31 -12.97 19.29
C ALA A 278 18.16 -12.89 20.82
N GLU A 279 17.88 -11.72 21.39
CA GLU A 279 17.58 -11.55 22.82
C GLU A 279 16.34 -12.34 23.23
N LEU A 280 15.23 -12.16 22.50
CA LEU A 280 13.97 -12.85 22.78
C LEU A 280 14.10 -14.38 22.71
N ALA A 281 14.92 -14.89 21.77
CA ALA A 281 15.24 -16.30 21.67
C ALA A 281 16.08 -16.79 22.88
N ARG A 282 17.11 -16.03 23.30
CA ARG A 282 17.93 -16.36 24.48
C ARG A 282 17.13 -16.31 25.77
N GLU A 283 16.23 -15.36 25.91
CA GLU A 283 15.33 -15.20 27.06
C GLU A 283 14.20 -16.24 27.08
N LYS A 284 14.10 -17.08 26.04
CA LYS A 284 13.02 -18.06 25.80
C LYS A 284 11.61 -17.44 25.78
N LYS A 285 11.52 -16.15 25.45
CA LYS A 285 10.24 -15.49 25.18
C LYS A 285 9.66 -15.91 23.85
N ILE A 286 10.54 -16.21 22.90
CA ILE A 286 10.21 -16.86 21.62
C ILE A 286 11.01 -18.17 21.61
N ASP A 287 10.33 -19.31 21.84
CA ASP A 287 10.95 -20.62 21.74
C ASP A 287 10.92 -21.14 20.31
N GLY A 288 11.85 -22.02 19.96
CA GLY A 288 11.90 -22.68 18.65
C GLY A 288 12.84 -22.10 17.62
N ILE A 289 13.49 -20.98 17.87
CA ILE A 289 14.56 -20.45 17.01
C ILE A 289 15.84 -21.24 17.26
N THR A 290 16.38 -21.89 16.20
CA THR A 290 17.63 -22.67 16.27
C THR A 290 18.83 -21.90 15.72
N SER A 291 18.63 -21.05 14.70
CA SER A 291 19.64 -20.20 14.11
C SER A 291 19.01 -18.88 13.64
N LEU A 292 19.79 -17.81 13.70
CA LEU A 292 19.42 -16.48 13.21
C LEU A 292 20.64 -15.91 12.50
N ASN A 293 20.53 -15.72 11.19
CA ASN A 293 21.60 -15.19 10.34
C ASN A 293 21.08 -14.02 9.52
N ASP A 294 21.92 -13.03 9.32
CA ASP A 294 21.71 -11.98 8.33
C ASP A 294 22.51 -12.37 7.06
N GLU A 295 21.79 -12.75 6.01
CA GLU A 295 22.32 -13.18 4.72
C GLU A 295 22.10 -12.09 3.63
N SER A 296 21.81 -10.86 4.07
CA SER A 296 21.60 -9.72 3.16
C SER A 296 22.84 -9.45 2.31
N ASP A 297 22.62 -9.30 1.02
CA ASP A 297 23.68 -9.00 0.05
C ASP A 297 23.22 -7.95 -1.00
N ARG A 298 23.93 -7.86 -2.14
CA ARG A 298 23.60 -6.92 -3.22
C ARG A 298 22.29 -7.25 -3.93
N SER A 299 21.75 -8.47 -3.79
CA SER A 299 20.48 -8.90 -4.37
C SER A 299 19.28 -8.48 -3.53
N GLY A 300 19.50 -8.16 -2.25
CA GLY A 300 18.44 -7.70 -1.36
C GLY A 300 18.67 -8.04 0.11
N MET A 301 17.68 -7.69 0.92
CA MET A 301 17.65 -8.00 2.34
C MET A 301 17.20 -9.45 2.54
N SER A 302 17.89 -10.19 3.41
CA SER A 302 17.54 -11.56 3.77
C SER A 302 17.97 -11.86 5.20
N ILE A 303 17.02 -11.81 6.16
CA ILE A 303 17.24 -12.27 7.53
C ILE A 303 16.64 -13.67 7.64
N VAL A 304 17.47 -14.68 7.88
CA VAL A 304 17.09 -16.09 7.87
C VAL A 304 17.02 -16.61 9.30
N ILE A 305 15.85 -17.16 9.67
CA ILE A 305 15.60 -17.75 10.99
C ILE A 305 15.25 -19.23 10.81
N GLU A 306 16.11 -20.14 11.27
CA GLU A 306 15.81 -21.56 11.25
C GLU A 306 14.95 -21.95 12.46
N VAL A 307 13.90 -22.71 12.20
CA VAL A 307 12.91 -23.12 13.19
C VAL A 307 13.11 -24.57 13.58
N ARG A 308 12.86 -24.91 14.84
CA ARG A 308 12.85 -26.28 15.37
C ARG A 308 11.63 -27.03 14.80
N ARG A 309 11.79 -28.33 14.47
CA ARG A 309 10.77 -29.14 13.78
C ARG A 309 9.43 -29.29 14.51
N ASP A 310 9.43 -29.17 15.83
CA ASP A 310 8.26 -29.36 16.70
C ASP A 310 7.45 -28.08 16.90
N ILE A 311 7.87 -26.97 16.30
CA ILE A 311 7.22 -25.67 16.42
C ILE A 311 6.91 -25.12 15.02
N SER A 312 5.69 -24.65 14.82
CA SER A 312 5.28 -23.99 13.57
C SER A 312 5.95 -22.61 13.42
N ALA A 313 6.52 -22.34 12.24
CA ALA A 313 7.13 -21.05 11.93
C ALA A 313 6.12 -19.91 12.01
N SER A 314 4.85 -20.14 11.65
CA SER A 314 3.79 -19.13 11.72
C SER A 314 3.58 -18.58 13.13
N VAL A 315 3.75 -19.41 14.16
CA VAL A 315 3.68 -19.00 15.57
C VAL A 315 4.83 -18.06 15.94
N ILE A 316 6.03 -18.40 15.48
CA ILE A 316 7.21 -17.56 15.71
C ILE A 316 7.03 -16.21 15.02
N VAL A 317 6.58 -16.20 13.76
CA VAL A 317 6.30 -14.95 13.00
C VAL A 317 5.31 -14.06 13.74
N ASN A 318 4.22 -14.64 14.31
CA ASN A 318 3.26 -13.85 15.09
C ASN A 318 3.89 -13.24 16.34
N ASN A 319 4.72 -13.99 17.03
CA ASN A 319 5.45 -13.48 18.18
C ASN A 319 6.47 -12.40 17.80
N LEU A 320 7.12 -12.52 16.63
CA LEU A 320 8.01 -11.50 16.09
C LEU A 320 7.25 -10.21 15.80
N PHE A 321 6.07 -10.25 15.17
CA PHE A 321 5.22 -9.07 14.96
C PHE A 321 4.77 -8.43 16.27
N LYS A 322 4.50 -9.21 17.29
CA LYS A 322 4.01 -8.70 18.59
C LYS A 322 5.11 -8.12 19.48
N MET A 323 6.33 -8.66 19.42
CA MET A 323 7.40 -8.37 20.38
C MET A 323 8.59 -7.61 19.79
N THR A 324 8.60 -7.38 18.47
CA THR A 324 9.71 -6.70 17.78
C THR A 324 9.22 -5.57 16.86
N ALA A 325 10.16 -4.79 16.35
CA ALA A 325 9.88 -3.74 15.36
C ALA A 325 9.59 -4.27 13.94
N LEU A 326 9.45 -5.59 13.75
CA LEU A 326 9.00 -6.18 12.49
C LEU A 326 7.55 -5.76 12.16
N GLN A 327 6.77 -5.41 13.18
CA GLN A 327 5.55 -4.64 13.05
C GLN A 327 5.68 -3.36 13.87
N THR A 328 5.40 -2.22 13.25
CA THR A 328 5.45 -0.92 13.92
C THR A 328 4.26 -0.05 13.52
N THR A 329 4.01 0.97 14.32
CA THR A 329 2.97 1.95 14.06
C THR A 329 3.62 3.24 13.55
N PHE A 330 3.24 3.71 12.38
CA PHE A 330 3.64 5.00 11.83
C PHE A 330 2.54 6.03 12.10
N GLY A 331 2.84 6.98 13.01
CA GLY A 331 1.93 8.08 13.33
C GLY A 331 2.05 9.18 12.28
N ILE A 332 0.99 9.42 11.49
CA ILE A 332 0.94 10.46 10.46
C ILE A 332 0.49 11.77 11.09
N ASN A 333 1.22 12.85 10.82
CA ASN A 333 0.87 14.22 11.14
C ASN A 333 1.34 15.14 10.00
N MET A 334 0.42 15.53 9.13
CA MET A 334 0.70 16.31 7.93
C MET A 334 0.75 17.81 8.23
N LEU A 335 1.70 18.20 9.10
CA LEU A 335 1.95 19.58 9.50
C LEU A 335 3.01 20.19 8.57
N ALA A 336 2.69 21.29 7.90
CA ALA A 336 3.60 22.03 7.03
C ALA A 336 3.40 23.54 7.19
N LEU A 337 4.31 24.32 6.63
CA LEU A 337 4.19 25.78 6.59
C LEU A 337 3.38 26.21 5.36
N VAL A 338 2.35 26.99 5.58
CA VAL A 338 1.60 27.72 4.57
C VAL A 338 1.79 29.21 4.87
N ASP A 339 2.46 29.92 3.98
CA ASP A 339 2.80 31.34 4.16
C ASP A 339 3.44 31.64 5.52
N ASN A 340 4.44 30.83 5.90
CA ASN A 340 5.16 30.85 7.18
C ASN A 340 4.32 30.54 8.43
N HIS A 341 3.08 30.06 8.28
CA HIS A 341 2.24 29.65 9.41
C HIS A 341 2.13 28.12 9.43
N PRO A 342 2.38 27.48 10.58
CA PRO A 342 2.23 26.03 10.70
C PRO A 342 0.75 25.63 10.65
N LYS A 343 0.39 24.74 9.72
CA LYS A 343 -0.97 24.25 9.54
C LYS A 343 -0.95 22.72 9.33
N VAL A 344 -1.86 22.03 10.03
CA VAL A 344 -2.14 20.63 9.73
C VAL A 344 -3.05 20.61 8.51
N LEU A 345 -2.63 19.90 7.47
CA LEU A 345 -3.27 19.89 6.15
C LEU A 345 -3.82 18.49 5.86
N ASN A 346 -4.95 18.41 5.19
CA ASN A 346 -5.47 17.20 4.58
C ASN A 346 -4.80 16.95 3.21
N LEU A 347 -5.05 15.79 2.60
CA LEU A 347 -4.45 15.44 1.32
C LEU A 347 -4.77 16.47 0.23
N LYS A 348 -6.05 16.86 0.10
CA LYS A 348 -6.51 17.82 -0.92
C LYS A 348 -5.86 19.19 -0.74
N GLU A 349 -5.74 19.67 0.50
CA GLU A 349 -5.09 20.96 0.79
C GLU A 349 -3.61 20.96 0.39
N ILE A 350 -2.88 19.87 0.64
CA ILE A 350 -1.45 19.77 0.23
C ILE A 350 -1.34 19.84 -1.30
N LEU A 351 -2.13 19.06 -2.02
CA LEU A 351 -2.13 19.07 -3.48
C LEU A 351 -2.56 20.42 -4.05
N TYR A 352 -3.55 21.07 -3.42
CA TYR A 352 -4.02 22.40 -3.79
C TYR A 352 -2.91 23.46 -3.66
N HIS A 353 -2.24 23.54 -2.52
CA HIS A 353 -1.14 24.49 -2.31
C HIS A 353 0.02 24.26 -3.28
N TYR A 354 0.32 23.00 -3.59
CA TYR A 354 1.31 22.67 -4.61
C TYR A 354 0.87 23.15 -6.00
N LEU A 355 -0.36 22.87 -6.42
CA LEU A 355 -0.90 23.28 -7.72
C LEU A 355 -0.92 24.81 -7.87
N GLU A 356 -1.36 25.53 -6.85
CA GLU A 356 -1.34 27.01 -6.84
C GLU A 356 0.10 27.56 -6.94
N HIS A 357 1.06 26.94 -6.27
CA HIS A 357 2.48 27.28 -6.42
C HIS A 357 2.95 27.09 -7.87
N GLN A 358 2.60 25.97 -8.50
CA GLN A 358 2.96 25.73 -9.91
C GLN A 358 2.34 26.76 -10.86
N LYS A 359 1.11 27.17 -10.65
CA LYS A 359 0.49 28.28 -11.43
C LYS A 359 1.31 29.55 -11.33
N VAL A 360 1.77 29.93 -10.13
CA VAL A 360 2.63 31.09 -9.91
C VAL A 360 3.97 30.94 -10.65
N VAL A 361 4.61 29.76 -10.52
CA VAL A 361 5.90 29.47 -11.18
C VAL A 361 5.78 29.57 -12.70
N ILE A 362 4.76 28.95 -13.31
CA ILE A 362 4.54 28.99 -14.77
C ILE A 362 4.21 30.42 -15.23
N ARG A 363 3.37 31.15 -14.52
CA ARG A 363 3.03 32.54 -14.83
C ARG A 363 4.29 33.40 -14.82
N ARG A 364 5.08 33.38 -13.76
CA ARG A 364 6.32 34.16 -13.61
C ARG A 364 7.39 33.77 -14.65
N ARG A 365 7.51 32.47 -14.95
CA ARG A 365 8.37 31.98 -16.04
C ARG A 365 7.96 32.57 -17.39
N THR A 366 6.67 32.50 -17.70
CA THR A 366 6.11 33.02 -18.95
C THR A 366 6.28 34.54 -19.06
N GLU A 367 6.07 35.28 -17.98
CA GLU A 367 6.33 36.74 -17.92
C GLU A 367 7.82 37.06 -18.15
N PHE A 368 8.73 36.28 -17.57
CA PHE A 368 10.17 36.44 -17.79
C PHE A 368 10.54 36.20 -19.25
N GLU A 369 10.05 35.09 -19.82
CA GLU A 369 10.29 34.76 -21.24
C GLU A 369 9.66 35.80 -22.18
N LEU A 370 8.48 36.30 -21.86
CA LEU A 370 7.83 37.37 -22.59
C LEU A 370 8.66 38.63 -22.57
N ARG A 371 9.10 39.10 -21.39
CA ARG A 371 9.96 40.29 -21.27
C ARG A 371 11.26 40.14 -22.08
N LYS A 372 11.85 38.95 -22.06
CA LYS A 372 13.09 38.63 -22.81
C LYS A 372 12.83 38.62 -24.32
N ALA A 373 11.74 38.04 -24.78
CA ALA A 373 11.33 37.97 -26.18
C ALA A 373 10.99 39.38 -26.71
N GLU A 374 10.20 40.16 -25.94
CA GLU A 374 9.87 41.56 -26.31
C GLU A 374 11.14 42.42 -26.38
N ALA A 375 12.06 42.32 -25.42
CA ALA A 375 13.33 43.07 -25.47
C ALA A 375 14.18 42.69 -26.68
N ARG A 376 14.20 41.42 -27.09
CA ARG A 376 14.92 40.95 -28.27
C ARG A 376 14.25 41.40 -29.57
N ALA A 377 12.91 41.28 -29.64
CA ALA A 377 12.10 41.73 -30.79
C ALA A 377 12.25 43.23 -31.00
N HIS A 378 12.26 44.03 -29.93
CA HIS A 378 12.48 45.47 -29.99
C HIS A 378 13.84 45.82 -30.61
N ILE A 379 14.93 45.07 -30.23
CA ILE A 379 16.23 45.27 -30.87
C ILE A 379 16.21 44.90 -32.36
N LEU A 380 15.59 43.80 -32.73
CA LEU A 380 15.48 43.35 -34.12
C LEU A 380 14.65 44.30 -34.98
N GLU A 381 13.60 44.91 -34.41
CA GLU A 381 12.81 45.93 -35.07
C GLU A 381 13.68 47.14 -35.44
N GLY A 382 14.51 47.59 -34.49
CA GLY A 382 15.49 48.66 -34.77
C GLY A 382 16.52 48.28 -35.86
N LEU A 383 16.99 47.03 -35.85
CA LEU A 383 17.89 46.51 -36.88
C LEU A 383 17.21 46.40 -38.27
N ARG A 384 15.92 46.06 -38.32
CA ARG A 384 15.10 46.07 -39.58
C ARG A 384 15.01 47.48 -40.16
N ILE A 385 14.65 48.49 -39.32
CA ILE A 385 14.60 49.88 -39.71
C ILE A 385 15.98 50.35 -40.23
N ALA A 386 17.08 49.90 -39.59
CA ALA A 386 18.42 50.22 -40.02
C ALA A 386 18.79 49.60 -41.36
N LEU A 387 18.42 48.34 -41.60
CA LEU A 387 18.66 47.65 -42.86
C LEU A 387 17.87 48.20 -44.02
N ASP A 388 16.64 48.70 -43.75
CA ASP A 388 15.81 49.36 -44.74
C ASP A 388 16.31 50.76 -45.11
N ASN A 389 17.07 51.45 -44.21
CA ASN A 389 17.64 52.77 -44.36
C ASN A 389 19.17 52.80 -44.30
N ILE A 390 19.81 51.75 -44.79
CA ILE A 390 21.23 51.47 -44.57
C ILE A 390 22.15 52.62 -45.01
N ASP A 391 21.90 53.15 -46.19
CA ASP A 391 22.75 54.21 -46.76
C ASP A 391 22.67 55.51 -45.95
N ALA A 392 21.49 55.86 -45.50
CA ALA A 392 21.25 57.05 -44.67
C ALA A 392 21.94 56.92 -43.30
N ILE A 393 21.85 55.72 -42.69
CA ILE A 393 22.46 55.42 -41.39
C ILE A 393 23.97 55.39 -41.48
N ILE A 394 24.55 54.81 -42.51
CA ILE A 394 25.99 54.82 -42.75
C ILE A 394 26.50 56.27 -42.91
N LYS A 395 25.79 57.09 -43.67
CA LYS A 395 26.13 58.50 -43.88
C LYS A 395 26.08 59.26 -42.58
N LEU A 396 25.05 59.09 -41.76
CA LEU A 396 24.91 59.72 -40.46
C LEU A 396 26.02 59.30 -39.49
N ILE A 397 26.32 58.03 -39.37
CA ILE A 397 27.37 57.47 -38.49
C ILE A 397 28.75 58.03 -38.90
N ARG A 398 29.06 58.00 -40.20
CA ARG A 398 30.32 58.55 -40.72
C ARG A 398 30.42 60.08 -40.58
N GLY A 399 29.32 60.83 -40.61
CA GLY A 399 29.30 62.28 -40.39
C GLY A 399 29.37 62.72 -38.95
N SER A 400 29.17 61.81 -38.01
CA SER A 400 29.14 62.08 -36.56
C SER A 400 30.58 62.12 -36.00
N LYS A 401 30.84 63.09 -35.11
CA LYS A 401 32.18 63.21 -34.48
C LYS A 401 32.45 62.21 -33.36
N THR A 402 31.41 61.75 -32.67
CA THR A 402 31.48 60.79 -31.58
C THR A 402 30.33 59.75 -31.68
N SER A 403 30.46 58.62 -31.00
CA SER A 403 29.47 57.55 -30.89
C SER A 403 28.17 58.10 -30.30
N ASP A 404 28.22 59.01 -29.34
CA ASP A 404 27.05 59.59 -28.67
C ASP A 404 26.25 60.51 -29.61
N VAL A 405 26.95 61.33 -30.42
CA VAL A 405 26.30 62.16 -31.45
C VAL A 405 25.66 61.29 -32.54
N ALA A 406 26.31 60.19 -32.92
CA ALA A 406 25.74 59.26 -33.88
C ALA A 406 24.46 58.58 -33.27
N LYS A 407 24.50 58.18 -32.00
CA LYS A 407 23.35 57.60 -31.28
C LYS A 407 22.18 58.56 -31.19
N GLU A 408 22.40 59.80 -30.77
CA GLU A 408 21.40 60.84 -30.70
C GLU A 408 20.79 61.16 -32.10
N GLY A 409 21.64 61.19 -33.14
CA GLY A 409 21.17 61.28 -34.51
C GLY A 409 20.28 60.15 -34.98
N LEU A 410 20.65 58.92 -34.67
CA LEU A 410 19.84 57.70 -34.95
C LEU A 410 18.49 57.79 -34.25
N MET A 411 18.44 58.14 -32.97
CA MET A 411 17.23 58.26 -32.19
C MET A 411 16.30 59.33 -32.77
N THR A 412 16.86 60.49 -33.16
CA THR A 412 16.07 61.65 -33.63
C THR A 412 15.56 61.48 -35.06
N GLN A 413 16.41 60.98 -36.00
CA GLN A 413 16.03 60.84 -37.40
C GLN A 413 15.20 59.63 -37.75
N PHE A 414 15.39 58.52 -37.04
CA PHE A 414 14.73 57.24 -37.32
C PHE A 414 13.77 56.84 -36.22
N ASN A 415 13.51 57.70 -35.23
CA ASN A 415 12.62 57.45 -34.09
C ASN A 415 12.96 56.15 -33.36
N LEU A 416 14.27 55.91 -33.18
CA LEU A 416 14.78 54.69 -32.51
C LEU A 416 14.92 54.92 -31.02
N SER A 417 14.76 53.85 -30.22
CA SER A 417 15.07 53.90 -28.80
C SER A 417 16.59 53.89 -28.58
N ASP A 418 17.01 54.26 -27.35
CA ASP A 418 18.41 54.22 -26.93
C ASP A 418 19.07 52.86 -27.15
N LYS A 419 18.34 51.76 -26.77
CA LYS A 419 18.80 50.38 -26.95
C LYS A 419 18.88 49.99 -28.44
N GLN A 420 17.95 50.39 -29.25
CA GLN A 420 17.97 50.16 -30.72
C GLN A 420 19.12 50.88 -31.39
N ALA A 421 19.33 52.16 -31.08
CA ALA A 421 20.41 52.95 -31.62
C ALA A 421 21.79 52.38 -31.21
N GLN A 422 21.93 51.93 -29.95
CA GLN A 422 23.17 51.27 -29.49
C GLN A 422 23.43 49.95 -30.24
N ALA A 423 22.39 49.12 -30.42
CA ALA A 423 22.51 47.84 -31.15
C ALA A 423 22.91 48.04 -32.61
N ILE A 424 22.46 49.16 -33.25
CA ILE A 424 22.86 49.51 -34.61
C ILE A 424 24.33 49.94 -34.65
N LEU A 425 24.81 50.71 -33.68
CA LEU A 425 26.21 51.10 -33.58
C LEU A 425 27.17 49.94 -33.33
N ASP A 426 26.72 48.95 -32.56
CA ASP A 426 27.47 47.72 -32.24
C ASP A 426 27.40 46.68 -33.38
N MET A 427 26.62 46.91 -34.44
CA MET A 427 26.40 45.97 -35.53
C MET A 427 27.65 45.79 -36.36
N ARG A 428 28.07 44.54 -36.55
CA ARG A 428 29.22 44.17 -37.39
C ARG A 428 28.84 44.33 -38.88
N LEU A 429 29.78 44.80 -39.70
CA LEU A 429 29.58 44.97 -41.17
C LEU A 429 29.15 43.67 -41.86
N GLN A 430 29.51 42.50 -41.36
CA GLN A 430 29.10 41.21 -41.87
C GLN A 430 27.57 41.04 -41.87
N ARG A 431 26.84 41.64 -40.92
CA ARG A 431 25.35 41.55 -40.81
C ARG A 431 24.60 42.37 -41.87
N LEU A 432 25.30 43.09 -42.73
CA LEU A 432 24.72 43.88 -43.81
C LEU A 432 24.48 43.07 -45.11
N THR A 433 24.85 41.78 -45.12
CA THR A 433 24.65 40.88 -46.26
C THR A 433 23.21 40.49 -46.41
N GLY A 434 22.73 40.16 -47.63
CA GLY A 434 21.35 39.76 -47.89
C GLY A 434 20.92 38.53 -47.07
N LEU A 435 21.75 37.51 -46.96
CA LEU A 435 21.48 36.31 -46.12
C LEU A 435 21.29 36.63 -44.64
N GLU A 436 21.99 37.60 -44.09
CA GLU A 436 21.85 38.00 -42.68
C GLU A 436 20.56 38.81 -42.47
N ARG A 437 20.09 39.55 -43.49
CA ARG A 437 18.81 40.26 -43.49
C ARG A 437 17.64 39.28 -43.40
N GLU A 438 17.67 38.20 -44.20
CA GLU A 438 16.67 37.14 -44.16
C GLU A 438 16.61 36.48 -42.80
N LYS A 439 17.76 36.18 -42.18
CA LYS A 439 17.82 35.62 -40.81
C LYS A 439 17.25 36.55 -39.76
N ILE A 440 17.49 37.85 -39.84
CA ILE A 440 16.94 38.85 -38.92
C ILE A 440 15.41 38.91 -39.04
N GLU A 441 14.90 38.84 -40.25
CA GLU A 441 13.45 38.82 -40.49
C GLU A 441 12.82 37.54 -39.98
N GLU A 442 13.42 36.38 -40.26
CA GLU A 442 12.95 35.06 -39.74
C GLU A 442 12.96 35.03 -38.20
N GLU A 443 14.06 35.49 -37.57
CA GLU A 443 14.18 35.58 -36.10
C GLU A 443 13.07 36.50 -35.53
N TYR A 444 12.81 37.67 -36.21
CA TYR A 444 11.77 38.57 -35.76
C TYR A 444 10.37 37.97 -35.84
N GLN A 445 10.02 37.30 -36.95
CA GLN A 445 8.72 36.67 -37.11
C GLN A 445 8.52 35.53 -36.09
N ASN A 446 9.52 34.72 -35.85
CA ASN A 446 9.49 33.68 -34.85
C ASN A 446 9.30 34.26 -33.43
N LEU A 447 9.93 35.40 -33.12
CA LEU A 447 9.74 36.07 -31.84
C LEU A 447 8.36 36.69 -31.70
N VAL A 448 7.80 37.27 -32.76
CA VAL A 448 6.43 37.81 -32.74
C VAL A 448 5.41 36.69 -32.48
N ALA A 449 5.58 35.56 -33.16
CA ALA A 449 4.74 34.37 -32.90
C ALA A 449 4.85 33.91 -31.46
N LEU A 450 6.06 33.79 -30.93
CA LEU A 450 6.33 33.41 -29.53
C LEU A 450 5.71 34.43 -28.55
N ILE A 451 5.87 35.74 -28.78
CA ILE A 451 5.28 36.80 -27.94
C ILE A 451 3.75 36.66 -27.89
N ASN A 452 3.12 36.42 -29.03
CA ASN A 452 1.66 36.24 -29.09
C ASN A 452 1.23 34.99 -28.32
N ASP A 453 1.96 33.89 -28.44
CA ASP A 453 1.68 32.65 -27.69
C ASP A 453 1.86 32.86 -26.17
N LEU A 454 2.97 33.47 -25.76
CA LEU A 454 3.21 33.79 -24.34
C LEU A 454 2.15 34.70 -23.74
N LYS A 455 1.67 35.71 -24.52
CA LYS A 455 0.55 36.57 -24.11
C LYS A 455 -0.76 35.80 -23.99
N ALA A 456 -1.02 34.88 -24.90
CA ALA A 456 -2.21 34.03 -24.85
C ALA A 456 -2.18 33.08 -23.63
N ILE A 457 -1.00 32.51 -23.25
CA ILE A 457 -0.83 31.72 -22.03
C ILE A 457 -1.14 32.56 -20.79
N LEU A 458 -0.64 33.81 -20.71
CA LEU A 458 -0.87 34.69 -19.56
C LEU A 458 -2.32 35.18 -19.42
N ALA A 459 -3.07 35.17 -20.51
CA ALA A 459 -4.47 35.61 -20.55
C ALA A 459 -5.46 34.51 -20.13
N ASP A 460 -5.04 33.24 -20.11
CA ASP A 460 -5.91 32.10 -19.89
C ASP A 460 -5.31 31.15 -18.84
N ASP A 461 -5.97 31.08 -17.69
CA ASP A 461 -5.53 30.20 -16.60
C ASP A 461 -5.62 28.70 -16.96
N GLU A 462 -6.53 28.30 -17.87
CA GLU A 462 -6.62 26.91 -18.31
C GLU A 462 -5.39 26.50 -19.13
N ARG A 463 -4.84 27.38 -19.95
CA ARG A 463 -3.57 27.12 -20.65
C ARG A 463 -2.39 26.95 -19.70
N ILE A 464 -2.38 27.68 -18.58
CA ILE A 464 -1.37 27.49 -17.53
C ILE A 464 -1.53 26.09 -16.91
N LEU A 465 -2.76 25.64 -16.66
CA LEU A 465 -3.04 24.31 -16.16
C LEU A 465 -2.65 23.22 -17.15
N GLU A 466 -2.89 23.40 -18.45
CA GLU A 466 -2.45 22.48 -19.50
C GLU A 466 -0.93 22.28 -19.47
N ILE A 467 -0.16 23.38 -19.39
CA ILE A 467 1.31 23.31 -19.28
C ILE A 467 1.75 22.54 -18.02
N ILE A 468 1.09 22.77 -16.88
CA ILE A 468 1.38 22.06 -15.64
C ILE A 468 1.12 20.56 -15.81
N ARG A 469 0.00 20.19 -16.44
CA ARG A 469 -0.35 18.77 -16.71
C ARG A 469 0.66 18.10 -17.60
N GLU A 470 1.04 18.73 -18.69
CA GLU A 470 2.06 18.19 -19.62
C GLU A 470 3.41 17.99 -18.93
N GLU A 471 3.85 18.98 -18.14
CA GLU A 471 5.12 18.92 -17.42
C GLU A 471 5.13 17.86 -16.32
N LEU A 472 4.01 17.67 -15.62
CA LEU A 472 3.87 16.61 -14.62
C LEU A 472 3.83 15.21 -15.26
N GLU A 473 3.16 15.06 -16.40
CA GLU A 473 3.14 13.80 -17.12
C GLU A 473 4.53 13.44 -17.68
N GLU A 474 5.30 14.43 -18.19
CA GLU A 474 6.71 14.24 -18.57
C GLU A 474 7.54 13.68 -17.40
N ILE A 475 7.37 14.25 -16.20
CA ILE A 475 8.09 13.81 -14.99
C ILE A 475 7.66 12.41 -14.57
N LYS A 476 6.35 12.11 -14.64
CA LYS A 476 5.81 10.79 -14.33
C LYS A 476 6.42 9.73 -15.26
N VAL A 477 6.38 9.93 -16.55
CA VAL A 477 6.95 9.00 -17.55
C VAL A 477 8.46 8.79 -17.34
N LYS A 478 9.18 9.84 -16.95
CA LYS A 478 10.64 9.79 -16.83
C LYS A 478 11.15 9.20 -15.52
N TYR A 479 10.43 9.36 -14.42
CA TYR A 479 10.93 9.06 -13.06
C TYR A 479 10.06 8.12 -12.24
N ALA A 480 8.81 7.83 -12.64
CA ALA A 480 7.97 6.90 -11.89
C ALA A 480 8.49 5.47 -12.05
N ASP A 481 8.59 4.77 -10.95
CA ASP A 481 8.91 3.35 -10.85
C ASP A 481 7.68 2.55 -10.37
N LYS A 482 7.85 1.33 -9.91
CA LYS A 482 6.76 0.54 -9.32
C LYS A 482 6.57 0.90 -7.84
N ARG A 483 5.31 0.83 -7.37
CA ARG A 483 5.00 0.88 -5.95
C ARG A 483 5.77 -0.22 -5.22
N ARG A 484 6.34 0.13 -4.07
CA ARG A 484 7.13 -0.80 -3.24
C ARG A 484 6.31 -1.34 -2.09
N THR A 485 5.55 -0.47 -1.39
CA THR A 485 4.75 -0.85 -0.22
C THR A 485 3.41 -1.43 -0.64
N GLU A 486 3.10 -2.63 -0.19
CA GLU A 486 1.81 -3.28 -0.38
C GLU A 486 0.78 -2.73 0.62
N ILE A 487 -0.44 -2.46 0.18
CA ILE A 487 -1.55 -2.04 1.05
C ILE A 487 -2.54 -3.19 1.12
N LEU A 488 -2.60 -3.86 2.26
CA LEU A 488 -3.54 -4.95 2.47
C LEU A 488 -4.91 -4.37 2.85
N ALA A 489 -5.95 -4.85 2.18
CA ALA A 489 -7.32 -4.60 2.59
C ALA A 489 -7.58 -5.42 3.86
N GLY A 490 -7.61 -4.81 5.01
CA GLY A 490 -7.78 -5.56 6.26
C GLY A 490 -7.54 -4.67 7.48
N ASP A 491 -8.41 -3.67 7.65
CA ASP A 491 -8.55 -3.02 8.95
C ASP A 491 -9.50 -3.84 9.80
N LEU A 492 -8.99 -4.35 10.87
CA LEU A 492 -9.75 -5.10 11.87
C LEU A 492 -10.87 -4.27 12.56
N VAL A 493 -11.16 -3.05 12.16
CA VAL A 493 -12.07 -2.15 12.92
C VAL A 493 -12.75 -1.03 12.11
N SER A 494 -13.14 -1.16 10.86
CA SER A 494 -14.03 -0.10 10.35
C SER A 494 -15.10 -0.59 9.38
N LEU A 495 -16.33 -0.34 9.80
CA LEU A 495 -17.60 -0.56 9.07
C LEU A 495 -17.76 0.36 7.83
N GLU A 496 -16.82 1.27 7.57
CA GLU A 496 -16.96 2.33 6.57
C GLU A 496 -16.22 2.06 5.24
N ASP A 497 -15.37 1.04 5.18
CA ASP A 497 -14.67 0.62 3.96
C ASP A 497 -15.51 -0.33 3.09
N GLU A 498 -16.61 -0.84 3.62
CA GLU A 498 -17.52 -1.77 2.95
C GLU A 498 -18.16 -1.16 1.68
N ASP A 499 -18.48 0.13 1.71
CA ASP A 499 -19.13 0.83 0.58
C ASP A 499 -18.25 0.96 -0.68
N LEU A 500 -16.94 0.67 -0.56
CA LEU A 500 -15.94 0.78 -1.65
C LEU A 500 -15.54 -0.56 -2.25
N ILE A 501 -16.00 -1.66 -1.64
CA ILE A 501 -15.64 -3.01 -2.06
C ILE A 501 -16.85 -3.62 -2.77
N PRO A 502 -16.71 -4.14 -4.00
CA PRO A 502 -17.81 -4.80 -4.67
C PRO A 502 -18.29 -5.99 -3.86
N GLU A 503 -19.63 -6.11 -3.75
CA GLU A 503 -20.25 -7.27 -3.14
C GLU A 503 -20.22 -8.43 -4.13
N GLU A 504 -19.47 -9.47 -3.79
CA GLU A 504 -19.25 -10.64 -4.64
C GLU A 504 -19.42 -11.91 -3.81
N GLU A 505 -19.99 -12.94 -4.42
CA GLU A 505 -20.03 -14.29 -3.87
C GLU A 505 -18.65 -14.94 -3.98
N VAL A 506 -18.09 -15.34 -2.85
CA VAL A 506 -16.75 -15.90 -2.74
C VAL A 506 -16.71 -17.22 -1.99
N ALA A 507 -15.80 -18.10 -2.38
CA ALA A 507 -15.45 -19.30 -1.64
C ALA A 507 -14.18 -19.04 -0.82
N ILE A 508 -14.28 -19.15 0.50
CA ILE A 508 -13.17 -19.05 1.43
C ILE A 508 -12.72 -20.45 1.80
N THR A 509 -11.43 -20.72 1.59
CA THR A 509 -10.80 -21.98 1.96
C THR A 509 -9.82 -21.79 3.11
N LEU A 510 -9.90 -22.65 4.12
CA LEU A 510 -8.99 -22.68 5.26
C LEU A 510 -8.44 -24.07 5.43
N THR A 511 -7.12 -24.23 5.45
CA THR A 511 -6.45 -25.52 5.64
C THR A 511 -6.27 -25.88 7.11
N LYS A 512 -5.98 -27.15 7.37
CA LYS A 512 -5.67 -27.68 8.71
C LYS A 512 -4.51 -26.94 9.38
N ARG A 513 -3.48 -26.57 8.62
CA ARG A 513 -2.32 -25.78 9.10
C ARG A 513 -2.62 -24.28 9.18
N GLY A 514 -3.85 -23.84 8.85
CA GLY A 514 -4.30 -22.48 9.00
C GLY A 514 -3.97 -21.56 7.83
N TYR A 515 -3.77 -22.06 6.61
CA TYR A 515 -3.68 -21.21 5.42
C TYR A 515 -5.08 -20.84 4.92
N ILE A 516 -5.33 -19.55 4.73
CA ILE A 516 -6.62 -19.01 4.30
C ILE A 516 -6.47 -18.24 2.99
N LYS A 517 -7.47 -18.37 2.12
CA LYS A 517 -7.63 -17.56 0.91
C LYS A 517 -9.10 -17.45 0.52
N ARG A 518 -9.41 -16.47 -0.31
CA ARG A 518 -10.70 -16.40 -1.00
C ARG A 518 -10.54 -16.51 -2.51
N LEU A 519 -11.60 -16.94 -3.18
CA LEU A 519 -11.75 -17.03 -4.63
C LEU A 519 -13.17 -16.67 -5.00
N PRO A 520 -13.42 -16.01 -6.14
CA PRO A 520 -14.78 -15.89 -6.68
C PRO A 520 -15.41 -17.28 -6.87
N LEU A 521 -16.67 -17.42 -6.47
CA LEU A 521 -17.36 -18.71 -6.50
C LEU A 521 -17.45 -19.28 -7.93
N SER A 522 -17.55 -18.40 -8.93
CA SER A 522 -17.53 -18.71 -10.37
C SER A 522 -16.27 -19.44 -10.88
N THR A 523 -15.19 -19.42 -10.10
CA THR A 523 -13.94 -20.15 -10.45
C THR A 523 -14.12 -21.68 -10.43
N TYR A 524 -15.13 -22.19 -9.73
CA TYR A 524 -15.40 -23.63 -9.56
C TYR A 524 -16.56 -24.07 -10.46
N ARG A 525 -16.26 -24.65 -11.62
CA ARG A 525 -17.29 -25.17 -12.55
C ARG A 525 -17.91 -26.48 -12.08
N SER A 526 -19.21 -26.66 -12.33
CA SER A 526 -19.95 -27.91 -12.01
C SER A 526 -19.41 -29.11 -12.81
N GLN A 527 -19.31 -30.27 -12.19
CA GLN A 527 -18.88 -31.53 -12.81
C GLN A 527 -19.88 -32.67 -12.50
N ARG A 528 -19.93 -33.67 -13.37
CA ARG A 528 -20.76 -34.87 -13.17
C ARG A 528 -20.17 -35.77 -12.07
N ARG A 529 -21.03 -36.45 -11.32
CA ARG A 529 -20.67 -37.44 -10.31
C ARG A 529 -19.66 -38.47 -10.83
N GLY A 530 -18.58 -38.76 -10.06
CA GLY A 530 -17.55 -39.71 -10.41
C GLY A 530 -16.46 -39.14 -11.34
N GLY A 531 -16.41 -37.82 -11.57
CA GLY A 531 -15.31 -37.13 -12.21
C GLY A 531 -14.02 -37.22 -11.41
N ARG A 532 -12.87 -36.86 -12.04
CA ARG A 532 -11.53 -36.87 -11.38
C ARG A 532 -11.28 -35.66 -10.50
N GLY A 533 -12.16 -34.64 -10.53
CA GLY A 533 -11.99 -33.39 -9.82
C GLY A 533 -10.91 -32.47 -10.45
N ILE A 534 -10.80 -31.27 -9.92
CA ILE A 534 -9.78 -30.28 -10.29
C ILE A 534 -8.99 -29.89 -9.03
N GLN A 535 -7.71 -29.57 -9.18
CA GLN A 535 -6.90 -29.14 -8.06
C GLN A 535 -7.36 -27.75 -7.59
N GLY A 536 -7.92 -27.68 -6.39
CA GLY A 536 -8.44 -26.46 -5.79
C GLY A 536 -7.41 -25.66 -5.02
N MET A 537 -6.34 -26.31 -4.54
CA MET A 537 -5.27 -25.66 -3.75
C MET A 537 -3.99 -26.52 -3.80
N SER A 538 -2.81 -25.88 -3.83
CA SER A 538 -1.55 -26.54 -3.51
C SER A 538 -1.37 -26.57 -1.99
N THR A 539 -1.27 -27.76 -1.42
CA THR A 539 -1.01 -27.95 0.02
C THR A 539 0.37 -28.59 0.22
N HIS A 540 0.91 -28.52 1.43
CA HIS A 540 2.07 -29.34 1.83
C HIS A 540 1.66 -30.82 1.94
N GLU A 541 2.62 -31.76 1.93
CA GLU A 541 2.35 -33.21 1.98
C GLU A 541 1.42 -33.62 3.12
N ASP A 542 1.43 -32.89 4.26
CA ASP A 542 0.60 -33.13 5.45
C ASP A 542 -0.48 -32.08 5.72
N ASP A 543 -0.83 -31.20 4.76
CA ASP A 543 -1.86 -30.19 4.92
C ASP A 543 -3.04 -30.44 3.98
N PHE A 544 -4.26 -30.14 4.42
CA PHE A 544 -5.47 -30.28 3.63
C PHE A 544 -6.48 -29.20 3.99
N VAL A 545 -7.41 -28.91 3.08
CA VAL A 545 -8.48 -27.95 3.32
C VAL A 545 -9.49 -28.54 4.31
N GLU A 546 -9.61 -27.88 5.47
CA GLU A 546 -10.51 -28.30 6.56
C GLU A 546 -11.86 -27.59 6.49
N HIS A 547 -11.86 -26.29 6.08
CA HIS A 547 -13.09 -25.51 5.94
C HIS A 547 -13.18 -24.91 4.54
N LEU A 548 -14.37 -25.00 3.97
CA LEU A 548 -14.77 -24.35 2.74
C LEU A 548 -16.10 -23.63 3.01
N VAL A 549 -16.11 -22.29 2.89
CA VAL A 549 -17.28 -21.46 3.21
C VAL A 549 -17.61 -20.59 2.00
N ALA A 550 -18.84 -20.71 1.51
CA ALA A 550 -19.40 -19.78 0.53
C ALA A 550 -20.03 -18.61 1.29
N THR A 551 -19.69 -17.38 0.90
CA THR A 551 -20.10 -16.16 1.62
C THR A 551 -19.97 -14.94 0.72
N SER A 552 -20.63 -13.82 1.08
CA SER A 552 -20.39 -12.53 0.44
C SER A 552 -19.09 -11.89 0.96
N THR A 553 -18.43 -11.09 0.12
CA THR A 553 -17.30 -10.24 0.54
C THR A 553 -17.67 -9.35 1.73
N HIS A 554 -18.93 -8.91 1.85
CA HIS A 554 -19.42 -8.02 2.92
C HIS A 554 -19.83 -8.74 4.20
N ASP A 555 -19.97 -10.06 4.19
CA ASP A 555 -20.34 -10.83 5.36
C ASP A 555 -19.28 -10.75 6.47
N THR A 556 -19.76 -10.81 7.70
CA THR A 556 -18.91 -10.98 8.88
C THR A 556 -18.62 -12.47 9.08
N LEU A 557 -17.34 -12.81 9.21
CA LEU A 557 -16.87 -14.16 9.50
C LEU A 557 -16.50 -14.28 10.97
N LEU A 558 -17.08 -15.26 11.64
CA LEU A 558 -16.70 -15.65 13.01
C LEU A 558 -15.92 -16.95 12.97
N PHE A 559 -14.67 -16.89 13.41
CA PHE A 559 -13.76 -18.03 13.48
C PHE A 559 -13.70 -18.57 14.91
N PHE A 560 -14.21 -19.77 15.13
CA PHE A 560 -14.23 -20.43 16.42
C PHE A 560 -13.08 -21.43 16.52
N THR A 561 -12.28 -21.32 17.57
CA THR A 561 -11.12 -22.19 17.77
C THR A 561 -11.46 -23.40 18.64
N ASN A 562 -10.66 -24.46 18.51
CA ASN A 562 -10.73 -25.65 19.34
C ASN A 562 -10.68 -25.34 20.85
N THR A 563 -10.04 -24.24 21.24
CA THR A 563 -9.95 -23.76 22.63
C THR A 563 -11.19 -23.02 23.13
N GLY A 564 -12.22 -22.88 22.30
CA GLY A 564 -13.47 -22.20 22.63
C GLY A 564 -13.39 -20.67 22.61
N LYS A 565 -12.43 -20.07 21.89
CA LYS A 565 -12.39 -18.65 21.57
C LYS A 565 -13.03 -18.39 20.21
N VAL A 566 -13.42 -17.12 19.99
CA VAL A 566 -13.94 -16.62 18.72
C VAL A 566 -13.18 -15.36 18.29
N TYR A 567 -12.87 -15.28 17.00
CA TYR A 567 -12.28 -14.13 16.32
C TYR A 567 -13.24 -13.67 15.22
N ARG A 568 -13.11 -12.41 14.78
CA ARG A 568 -13.97 -11.82 13.76
C ARG A 568 -13.12 -11.23 12.63
N SER A 569 -13.54 -11.40 11.39
CA SER A 569 -13.06 -10.75 10.18
C SER A 569 -14.20 -10.49 9.22
N LYS A 570 -14.00 -9.69 8.20
CA LYS A 570 -14.90 -9.51 7.07
C LYS A 570 -14.47 -10.40 5.89
N GLY A 571 -15.41 -10.77 5.02
CA GLY A 571 -15.11 -11.61 3.85
C GLY A 571 -14.07 -10.99 2.94
N TYR A 572 -14.14 -9.66 2.71
CA TYR A 572 -13.17 -8.92 1.90
C TYR A 572 -11.78 -8.82 2.53
N GLU A 573 -11.64 -8.96 3.84
CA GLU A 573 -10.34 -8.96 4.53
C GLU A 573 -9.53 -10.21 4.23
N VAL A 574 -10.18 -11.30 3.83
CA VAL A 574 -9.49 -12.51 3.38
C VAL A 574 -8.91 -12.23 1.99
N PRO A 575 -7.59 -12.33 1.80
CA PRO A 575 -6.96 -11.99 0.51
C PRO A 575 -7.39 -12.96 -0.61
N GLU A 576 -7.53 -12.38 -1.81
CA GLU A 576 -7.80 -13.14 -3.02
C GLU A 576 -6.49 -13.72 -3.59
N TYR A 577 -6.50 -15.00 -3.90
CA TYR A 577 -5.38 -15.70 -4.51
C TYR A 577 -5.85 -16.61 -5.65
N GLY A 578 -4.93 -16.90 -6.56
CA GLY A 578 -5.21 -17.84 -7.65
C GLY A 578 -5.59 -19.24 -7.14
N ARG A 579 -6.32 -20.02 -7.96
CA ARG A 579 -6.89 -21.33 -7.60
C ARG A 579 -5.86 -22.28 -6.97
N THR A 580 -4.65 -22.35 -7.48
CA THR A 580 -3.59 -23.27 -7.01
C THR A 580 -2.70 -22.68 -5.90
N ALA A 581 -2.82 -21.38 -5.58
CA ALA A 581 -2.02 -20.75 -4.55
C ALA A 581 -2.39 -21.24 -3.14
N LYS A 582 -1.43 -21.22 -2.22
CA LYS A 582 -1.62 -21.64 -0.81
C LYS A 582 -2.44 -20.64 0.02
N GLY A 583 -2.49 -19.37 -0.37
CA GLY A 583 -3.03 -18.30 0.47
C GLY A 583 -2.06 -17.81 1.53
N ILE A 584 -2.55 -17.15 2.57
CA ILE A 584 -1.76 -16.64 3.70
C ILE A 584 -2.07 -17.43 4.99
N PRO A 585 -1.13 -17.51 5.93
CA PRO A 585 -1.42 -18.01 7.27
C PRO A 585 -2.52 -17.16 7.94
N ILE A 586 -3.55 -17.81 8.49
CA ILE A 586 -4.67 -17.13 9.17
C ILE A 586 -4.22 -16.27 10.36
N ILE A 587 -3.08 -16.60 10.93
CA ILE A 587 -2.43 -15.86 12.00
C ILE A 587 -2.03 -14.43 11.55
N ASN A 588 -1.82 -14.22 10.25
CA ASN A 588 -1.58 -12.89 9.69
C ASN A 588 -2.87 -12.06 9.58
N LEU A 589 -4.01 -12.71 9.56
CA LEU A 589 -5.33 -12.08 9.53
C LEU A 589 -5.89 -11.89 10.94
N LEU A 590 -5.79 -12.92 11.80
CA LEU A 590 -6.37 -12.99 13.13
C LEU A 590 -5.28 -13.14 14.20
N GLY A 591 -5.50 -12.56 15.39
CA GLY A 591 -4.59 -12.69 16.54
C GLY A 591 -4.70 -14.05 17.26
N ILE A 592 -4.64 -15.16 16.52
CA ILE A 592 -4.76 -16.53 17.03
C ILE A 592 -3.52 -16.93 17.82
N GLU A 593 -3.68 -17.62 18.94
CA GLU A 593 -2.58 -18.13 19.76
C GLU A 593 -2.04 -19.48 19.22
N SER A 594 -0.81 -19.81 19.59
CA SER A 594 -0.02 -20.91 19.02
C SER A 594 -0.64 -22.32 19.12
N GLN A 595 -1.57 -22.52 20.03
CA GLN A 595 -2.24 -23.83 20.24
C GLN A 595 -3.68 -23.85 19.72
N GLU A 596 -4.11 -22.77 19.06
CA GLU A 596 -5.46 -22.62 18.57
C GLU A 596 -5.56 -23.06 17.12
N GLN A 597 -6.54 -23.93 16.84
CA GLN A 597 -6.95 -24.32 15.49
C GLN A 597 -8.39 -23.87 15.28
N VAL A 598 -8.72 -23.38 14.10
CA VAL A 598 -10.09 -23.00 13.75
C VAL A 598 -10.88 -24.26 13.45
N ASN A 599 -11.92 -24.54 14.24
CA ASN A 599 -12.76 -25.72 14.09
C ASN A 599 -14.17 -25.41 13.56
N ALA A 600 -14.56 -24.12 13.52
CA ALA A 600 -15.82 -23.71 12.89
C ALA A 600 -15.70 -22.29 12.36
N VAL A 601 -16.33 -22.05 11.23
CA VAL A 601 -16.44 -20.71 10.61
C VAL A 601 -17.93 -20.45 10.36
N ILE A 602 -18.43 -19.31 10.87
CA ILE A 602 -19.81 -18.87 10.68
C ILE A 602 -19.77 -17.54 9.93
N ASN A 603 -20.49 -17.46 8.83
CA ASN A 603 -20.74 -16.21 8.14
C ASN A 603 -22.08 -15.63 8.56
N LEU A 604 -22.16 -14.30 8.68
CA LEU A 604 -23.38 -13.58 9.02
C LEU A 604 -23.35 -12.16 8.45
N SER A 605 -24.52 -11.68 8.04
CA SER A 605 -24.70 -10.30 7.59
C SER A 605 -24.84 -9.32 8.76
N GLU A 606 -25.65 -9.69 9.79
CA GLU A 606 -25.96 -8.83 10.93
C GLU A 606 -26.00 -9.59 12.28
N PHE A 607 -25.78 -8.86 13.39
CA PHE A 607 -25.94 -9.38 14.76
C PHE A 607 -27.32 -9.03 15.30
N THR A 608 -28.17 -10.04 15.47
CA THR A 608 -29.54 -9.88 15.97
C THR A 608 -29.73 -10.46 17.38
N ASP A 609 -30.73 -9.98 18.10
CA ASP A 609 -31.09 -10.52 19.44
C ASP A 609 -31.94 -11.78 19.35
N ASP A 610 -32.57 -12.03 18.20
CA ASP A 610 -33.45 -13.15 17.95
C ASP A 610 -32.71 -14.39 17.41
N SER A 611 -31.41 -14.29 17.20
CA SER A 611 -30.57 -15.37 16.71
C SER A 611 -29.64 -15.90 17.81
N TYR A 612 -29.32 -17.16 17.71
CA TYR A 612 -28.48 -17.87 18.69
C TYR A 612 -27.35 -18.60 18.00
N LEU A 613 -26.23 -18.74 18.72
CA LEU A 613 -25.17 -19.67 18.36
C LEU A 613 -25.31 -20.93 19.22
N PHE A 614 -25.38 -22.06 18.54
CA PHE A 614 -25.42 -23.37 19.15
C PHE A 614 -24.09 -24.07 19.01
N PHE A 615 -23.49 -24.44 20.12
CA PHE A 615 -22.15 -25.00 20.23
C PHE A 615 -22.21 -26.50 20.53
N THR A 616 -21.29 -27.26 19.93
CA THR A 616 -21.13 -28.68 20.21
C THR A 616 -19.65 -29.04 20.36
N THR A 617 -19.30 -29.75 21.43
CA THR A 617 -17.94 -30.18 21.70
C THR A 617 -17.70 -31.64 21.29
N LYS A 618 -16.45 -32.02 21.19
CA LYS A 618 -15.98 -33.38 20.85
C LYS A 618 -16.57 -34.46 21.74
N HIS A 619 -16.72 -34.16 23.04
CA HIS A 619 -17.29 -35.10 24.03
C HIS A 619 -18.82 -34.98 24.15
N GLY A 620 -19.46 -34.30 23.17
CA GLY A 620 -20.93 -34.25 23.06
C GLY A 620 -21.61 -33.35 24.08
N VAL A 621 -20.92 -32.31 24.56
CA VAL A 621 -21.51 -31.22 25.32
C VAL A 621 -22.06 -30.17 24.36
N VAL A 622 -23.24 -29.60 24.66
CA VAL A 622 -23.91 -28.59 23.83
C VAL A 622 -24.28 -27.37 24.66
N LYS A 623 -24.35 -26.23 23.97
CA LYS A 623 -24.67 -24.93 24.57
C LYS A 623 -25.38 -24.03 23.56
N ARG A 624 -26.30 -23.18 24.01
CA ARG A 624 -26.96 -22.13 23.21
C ARG A 624 -26.69 -20.76 23.83
N THR A 625 -26.25 -19.78 23.00
CA THR A 625 -25.96 -18.40 23.43
C THR A 625 -26.50 -17.41 22.41
N THR A 626 -27.07 -16.29 22.85
CA THR A 626 -27.60 -15.22 21.98
C THR A 626 -26.48 -14.63 21.11
N LEU A 627 -26.72 -14.44 19.83
CA LEU A 627 -25.75 -13.93 18.85
C LEU A 627 -25.23 -12.53 19.19
N SER A 628 -26.09 -11.64 19.69
CA SER A 628 -25.73 -10.27 20.09
C SER A 628 -24.60 -10.19 21.14
N GLN A 629 -24.37 -11.25 21.95
CA GLN A 629 -23.28 -11.32 22.89
C GLN A 629 -21.90 -11.37 22.20
N PHE A 630 -21.84 -11.58 20.89
CA PHE A 630 -20.65 -11.66 20.07
C PHE A 630 -20.44 -10.43 19.18
N ALA A 631 -21.29 -9.40 19.28
CA ALA A 631 -21.18 -8.18 18.47
C ALA A 631 -19.87 -7.40 18.70
N LYS A 632 -19.28 -7.51 19.90
CA LYS A 632 -18.03 -6.81 20.27
C LYS A 632 -16.91 -7.81 20.57
N ILE A 633 -16.17 -8.20 19.52
CA ILE A 633 -15.00 -9.09 19.64
C ILE A 633 -13.74 -8.24 19.51
N ARG A 634 -12.81 -8.41 20.44
CA ARG A 634 -11.48 -7.76 20.42
C ARG A 634 -10.54 -8.52 19.50
N GLN A 635 -9.46 -7.89 19.04
CA GLN A 635 -8.41 -8.54 18.23
C GLN A 635 -7.78 -9.76 18.91
N SER A 636 -7.65 -9.72 20.23
CA SER A 636 -7.15 -10.85 21.03
C SER A 636 -8.14 -12.02 21.17
N GLY A 637 -9.23 -11.99 20.44
CA GLY A 637 -10.33 -12.96 20.55
C GLY A 637 -11.22 -12.75 21.77
N LEU A 638 -12.29 -13.51 21.80
CA LEU A 638 -13.28 -13.50 22.87
C LEU A 638 -13.60 -14.94 23.26
N ARG A 639 -13.64 -15.28 24.56
CA ARG A 639 -14.08 -16.60 25.01
C ARG A 639 -15.56 -16.81 24.67
N ALA A 640 -15.84 -17.83 23.85
CA ALA A 640 -17.18 -18.18 23.40
C ALA A 640 -17.80 -19.30 24.25
N VAL A 641 -17.01 -20.26 24.72
CA VAL A 641 -17.44 -21.38 25.57
C VAL A 641 -16.34 -21.75 26.55
N GLU A 642 -16.71 -22.18 27.75
CA GLU A 642 -15.82 -22.80 28.71
C GLU A 642 -15.75 -24.31 28.44
N LEU A 643 -14.59 -24.79 27.99
CA LEU A 643 -14.39 -26.23 27.72
C LEU A 643 -14.07 -26.98 29.00
N ARG A 644 -14.50 -28.25 29.05
CA ARG A 644 -14.09 -29.20 30.12
C ARG A 644 -12.68 -29.69 29.84
N GLU A 645 -12.07 -30.33 30.85
CA GLU A 645 -10.75 -30.92 30.70
C GLU A 645 -10.70 -31.91 29.52
N ASN A 646 -9.72 -31.81 28.66
CA ASN A 646 -9.52 -32.64 27.45
C ASN A 646 -10.69 -32.60 26.43
N ASP A 647 -11.55 -31.58 26.43
CA ASP A 647 -12.60 -31.39 25.44
C ASP A 647 -12.22 -30.29 24.44
N GLU A 648 -12.78 -30.37 23.23
CA GLU A 648 -12.53 -29.43 22.14
C GLU A 648 -13.88 -28.98 21.55
N LEU A 649 -13.95 -27.72 21.09
CA LEU A 649 -15.10 -27.24 20.33
C LEU A 649 -15.03 -27.80 18.91
N ILE A 650 -16.07 -28.50 18.45
CA ILE A 650 -16.10 -29.15 17.13
C ILE A 650 -16.94 -28.34 16.12
N SER A 651 -18.13 -27.91 16.51
CA SER A 651 -19.07 -27.27 15.60
C SER A 651 -19.83 -26.13 16.28
N VAL A 652 -20.11 -25.10 15.51
CA VAL A 652 -21.00 -24.00 15.89
C VAL A 652 -21.99 -23.78 14.75
N GLN A 653 -23.26 -23.61 15.07
CA GLN A 653 -24.32 -23.31 14.11
C GLN A 653 -25.15 -22.11 14.58
N MET A 654 -25.65 -21.34 13.63
CA MET A 654 -26.58 -20.26 13.90
C MET A 654 -28.03 -20.79 13.87
N THR A 655 -28.85 -20.40 14.85
CA THR A 655 -30.25 -20.81 14.99
C THR A 655 -31.13 -19.63 15.38
N ASP A 656 -32.47 -19.80 15.22
CA ASP A 656 -33.49 -18.80 15.58
C ASP A 656 -34.19 -19.11 16.92
N GLY A 657 -33.78 -20.14 17.60
CA GLY A 657 -34.38 -20.56 18.89
C GLY A 657 -35.49 -21.62 18.79
N SER A 658 -35.95 -21.95 17.59
CA SER A 658 -37.04 -22.89 17.33
C SER A 658 -36.63 -24.14 16.54
N LYS A 659 -35.33 -24.24 16.19
CA LYS A 659 -34.79 -25.28 15.31
C LYS A 659 -34.59 -26.63 16.01
N ASN A 660 -34.56 -27.67 15.21
CA ASN A 660 -34.18 -29.00 15.66
C ASN A 660 -32.75 -29.33 15.29
N MET A 661 -31.98 -29.82 16.22
CA MET A 661 -30.58 -30.12 16.08
C MET A 661 -30.29 -31.59 15.86
N ILE A 662 -29.45 -31.91 14.86
CA ILE A 662 -28.94 -33.28 14.68
C ILE A 662 -27.44 -33.28 14.91
N ILE A 663 -26.94 -34.21 15.75
CA ILE A 663 -25.53 -34.39 16.04
C ILE A 663 -25.14 -35.79 15.56
N ALA A 664 -23.98 -35.87 14.88
CA ALA A 664 -23.44 -37.17 14.42
C ALA A 664 -22.09 -37.47 15.02
N THR A 665 -21.81 -38.77 15.15
CA THR A 665 -20.55 -39.30 15.70
C THR A 665 -19.76 -40.03 14.63
N LYS A 666 -18.46 -40.15 14.83
CA LYS A 666 -17.48 -40.81 13.97
C LYS A 666 -17.88 -42.25 13.61
N HIS A 667 -18.41 -42.96 14.59
CA HIS A 667 -18.87 -44.36 14.41
C HIS A 667 -20.31 -44.47 13.87
N GLY A 668 -20.86 -43.37 13.28
CA GLY A 668 -22.11 -43.41 12.55
C GLY A 668 -23.39 -43.45 13.42
N GLN A 669 -23.35 -42.92 14.64
CA GLN A 669 -24.54 -42.66 15.46
C GLN A 669 -25.01 -41.23 15.24
N SER A 670 -26.30 -40.95 15.47
CA SER A 670 -26.84 -39.59 15.49
C SER A 670 -27.97 -39.46 16.52
N ILE A 671 -28.09 -38.21 17.06
CA ILE A 671 -29.22 -37.87 17.94
C ILE A 671 -29.87 -36.61 17.36
N TYR A 672 -31.23 -36.62 17.34
CA TYR A 672 -32.07 -35.53 16.82
C TYR A 672 -32.98 -35.04 17.92
N PHE A 673 -32.90 -33.70 18.24
CA PHE A 673 -33.66 -33.13 19.35
C PHE A 673 -33.92 -31.62 19.12
N PRO A 674 -35.02 -31.06 19.73
CA PRO A 674 -35.30 -29.62 19.66
C PRO A 674 -34.26 -28.82 20.43
N GLU A 675 -33.82 -27.68 19.87
CA GLU A 675 -32.88 -26.78 20.56
C GLU A 675 -33.49 -26.15 21.83
N GLU A 676 -34.80 -26.07 21.94
CA GLU A 676 -35.53 -25.63 23.13
C GLU A 676 -35.19 -26.46 24.37
N ASN A 677 -34.77 -27.70 24.21
CA ASN A 677 -34.28 -28.55 25.29
C ASN A 677 -33.00 -28.00 25.94
N ILE A 678 -32.35 -26.95 25.33
CA ILE A 678 -31.17 -26.28 25.81
C ILE A 678 -31.55 -24.85 26.18
N ARG A 679 -31.52 -24.52 27.47
CA ARG A 679 -31.72 -23.13 27.92
C ARG A 679 -30.62 -22.22 27.34
N VAL A 680 -30.96 -20.95 27.07
CA VAL A 680 -30.00 -19.91 26.71
C VAL A 680 -29.01 -19.71 27.86
N MET A 681 -27.72 -19.70 27.56
CA MET A 681 -26.62 -19.59 28.53
C MET A 681 -25.67 -18.45 28.12
N GLY A 682 -25.00 -17.85 29.12
CA GLY A 682 -23.99 -16.85 28.88
C GLY A 682 -22.73 -17.43 28.20
N ARG A 683 -21.90 -16.59 27.63
CA ARG A 683 -20.67 -16.96 26.87
C ARG A 683 -19.75 -17.93 27.61
N THR A 684 -19.51 -17.71 28.90
CA THR A 684 -18.55 -18.46 29.72
C THR A 684 -19.12 -19.76 30.31
N ALA A 685 -20.35 -20.14 29.96
CA ALA A 685 -20.93 -21.40 30.44
C ALA A 685 -20.31 -22.61 29.70
N ALA A 686 -20.12 -23.72 30.43
CA ALA A 686 -19.59 -24.97 29.88
C ALA A 686 -20.60 -25.81 29.11
N GLY A 687 -21.89 -25.52 29.22
CA GLY A 687 -22.93 -26.27 28.50
C GLY A 687 -23.45 -27.51 29.24
N VAL A 688 -24.28 -28.27 28.54
CA VAL A 688 -24.97 -29.51 29.05
C VAL A 688 -24.77 -30.67 28.08
N ARG A 689 -25.00 -31.88 28.53
CA ARG A 689 -24.85 -33.06 27.67
C ARG A 689 -25.89 -33.11 26.56
N GLY A 690 -25.41 -33.11 25.30
CA GLY A 690 -26.23 -33.27 24.08
C GLY A 690 -26.41 -34.71 23.67
N ILE A 691 -25.33 -35.48 23.60
CA ILE A 691 -25.33 -36.93 23.27
C ILE A 691 -24.49 -37.71 24.31
N ARG A 692 -24.82 -38.98 24.52
CA ARG A 692 -24.00 -39.92 25.26
C ARG A 692 -23.20 -40.74 24.27
N LEU A 693 -21.90 -40.59 24.29
CA LEU A 693 -20.97 -41.28 23.41
C LEU A 693 -20.72 -42.73 23.92
N ARG A 694 -20.39 -43.61 23.00
CA ARG A 694 -19.83 -44.92 23.26
C ARG A 694 -18.33 -44.79 23.56
N GLU A 695 -17.69 -45.87 23.99
CA GLU A 695 -16.26 -45.96 24.18
C GLU A 695 -15.55 -45.69 22.83
N ASP A 696 -14.52 -44.88 22.84
CA ASP A 696 -13.74 -44.45 21.64
C ASP A 696 -14.52 -43.76 20.52
N ASP A 697 -15.75 -43.28 20.76
CA ASP A 697 -16.54 -42.48 19.81
C ASP A 697 -16.44 -40.96 20.12
N GLU A 698 -16.50 -40.16 19.09
CA GLU A 698 -16.43 -38.69 19.18
C GLU A 698 -17.44 -38.04 18.26
N VAL A 699 -17.88 -36.84 18.61
CA VAL A 699 -18.75 -36.02 17.73
C VAL A 699 -17.90 -35.49 16.60
N ILE A 700 -18.44 -35.58 15.35
CA ILE A 700 -17.80 -35.07 14.15
C ILE A 700 -18.47 -33.80 13.59
N GLY A 701 -19.72 -33.53 13.97
CA GLY A 701 -20.46 -32.40 13.48
C GLY A 701 -21.87 -32.31 14.02
N MET A 702 -22.47 -31.18 13.82
CA MET A 702 -23.82 -30.84 14.19
C MET A 702 -24.42 -29.94 13.12
N GLU A 703 -25.70 -30.19 12.79
CA GLU A 703 -26.46 -29.37 11.82
C GLU A 703 -27.88 -29.09 12.35
N VAL A 704 -28.49 -28.06 11.80
CA VAL A 704 -29.92 -27.82 11.91
C VAL A 704 -30.64 -28.74 10.92
N LEU A 705 -31.71 -29.38 11.30
CA LEU A 705 -32.50 -30.28 10.42
C LEU A 705 -33.97 -29.88 10.48
N GLU A 706 -34.50 -29.49 9.34
CA GLU A 706 -35.92 -29.19 9.13
C GLU A 706 -36.70 -30.42 8.55
N ASP A 707 -38.00 -30.43 8.63
CA ASP A 707 -38.82 -31.59 8.28
C ASP A 707 -38.79 -31.94 6.78
N ASP A 708 -38.59 -30.96 5.91
CA ASP A 708 -38.50 -31.10 4.45
C ASP A 708 -37.07 -31.35 3.93
N GLU A 709 -36.09 -31.28 4.81
CA GLU A 709 -34.70 -31.50 4.48
C GLU A 709 -34.28 -32.98 4.52
N LYS A 710 -33.14 -33.25 3.94
CA LYS A 710 -32.50 -34.55 3.97
C LYS A 710 -31.14 -34.45 4.65
N VAL A 711 -30.75 -35.48 5.38
CA VAL A 711 -29.41 -35.61 5.97
C VAL A 711 -28.48 -36.27 4.95
N LEU A 712 -27.51 -35.53 4.47
CA LEU A 712 -26.39 -36.05 3.71
C LEU A 712 -25.30 -36.52 4.68
N VAL A 713 -24.79 -37.73 4.48
CA VAL A 713 -23.61 -38.26 5.20
C VAL A 713 -22.54 -38.68 4.21
N VAL A 714 -21.30 -38.35 4.53
CA VAL A 714 -20.12 -38.69 3.71
C VAL A 714 -19.05 -39.35 4.58
N THR A 715 -18.47 -40.43 4.09
CA THR A 715 -17.43 -41.22 4.82
C THR A 715 -16.05 -40.98 4.21
N GLU A 716 -15.00 -41.29 4.99
CA GLU A 716 -13.59 -41.03 4.62
C GLU A 716 -13.17 -41.67 3.29
N LYS A 717 -13.78 -42.76 2.86
CA LYS A 717 -13.48 -43.44 1.58
C LYS A 717 -14.39 -43.04 0.43
N GLY A 718 -15.07 -41.88 0.55
CA GLY A 718 -15.83 -41.25 -0.51
C GLY A 718 -17.20 -41.88 -0.78
N TYR A 719 -17.77 -42.58 0.18
CA TYR A 719 -19.17 -43.04 0.12
C TYR A 719 -20.09 -42.02 0.78
N GLY A 720 -21.26 -41.83 0.24
CA GLY A 720 -22.27 -40.96 0.81
C GLY A 720 -23.68 -41.32 0.39
N LYS A 721 -24.65 -40.71 1.06
CA LYS A 721 -26.09 -40.91 0.83
C LYS A 721 -26.90 -39.75 1.40
N GLN A 722 -28.10 -39.62 0.91
CA GLN A 722 -29.11 -38.75 1.49
C GLN A 722 -30.14 -39.63 2.26
N THR A 723 -30.65 -39.13 3.38
CA THR A 723 -31.71 -39.77 4.16
C THR A 723 -32.73 -38.70 4.60
N PRO A 724 -34.03 -38.83 4.32
CA PRO A 724 -35.04 -37.86 4.72
C PRO A 724 -35.08 -37.64 6.22
N ALA A 725 -35.35 -36.39 6.66
CA ALA A 725 -35.50 -36.02 8.07
C ALA A 725 -36.52 -36.91 8.80
N SER A 726 -37.63 -37.30 8.15
CA SER A 726 -38.67 -38.17 8.68
C SER A 726 -38.21 -39.56 9.20
N GLN A 727 -37.03 -40.00 8.79
CA GLN A 727 -36.43 -41.25 9.28
C GLN A 727 -35.69 -41.06 10.61
N TYR A 728 -35.44 -39.83 11.07
CA TYR A 728 -34.76 -39.57 12.34
C TYR A 728 -35.81 -39.27 13.43
N PRO A 729 -35.90 -40.13 14.46
CA PRO A 729 -36.87 -39.90 15.53
C PRO A 729 -36.43 -38.72 16.40
N LEU A 730 -37.35 -37.74 16.58
CA LEU A 730 -37.14 -36.63 17.51
C LEU A 730 -37.10 -37.20 18.95
N ARG A 731 -36.08 -36.87 19.70
CA ARG A 731 -35.85 -37.38 21.07
C ARG A 731 -35.37 -36.27 22.00
N ASN A 732 -35.31 -36.54 23.29
CA ASN A 732 -34.67 -35.66 24.25
C ASN A 732 -33.15 -35.78 24.14
N ARG A 733 -32.44 -34.67 24.41
CA ARG A 733 -30.98 -34.61 24.45
C ARG A 733 -30.40 -35.62 25.47
N GLY A 734 -29.13 -35.97 25.32
CA GLY A 734 -28.34 -36.76 26.27
C GLY A 734 -28.50 -38.27 26.15
N GLY A 735 -29.28 -38.76 25.17
CA GLY A 735 -29.43 -40.17 24.79
C GLY A 735 -28.22 -40.71 23.98
N MET A 736 -28.19 -42.02 23.70
CA MET A 736 -27.13 -42.66 22.87
C MET A 736 -27.38 -42.53 21.36
N GLY A 737 -28.48 -41.89 20.94
CA GLY A 737 -28.80 -41.71 19.53
C GLY A 737 -29.30 -42.97 18.81
N VAL A 738 -29.34 -42.87 17.48
CA VAL A 738 -29.70 -43.94 16.54
C VAL A 738 -28.62 -44.02 15.44
N LYS A 739 -28.55 -45.17 14.76
CA LYS A 739 -27.59 -45.35 13.67
C LYS A 739 -27.99 -44.48 12.45
N THR A 740 -27.10 -43.70 11.93
CA THR A 740 -27.26 -42.87 10.72
C THR A 740 -26.58 -43.47 9.47
N VAL A 741 -25.49 -44.19 9.66
CA VAL A 741 -24.82 -44.95 8.60
C VAL A 741 -24.20 -46.22 9.19
N THR A 742 -24.11 -47.30 8.42
CA THR A 742 -23.37 -48.45 8.82
C THR A 742 -21.91 -48.30 8.40
N ILE A 743 -21.02 -48.20 9.37
CA ILE A 743 -19.57 -48.13 9.16
C ILE A 743 -19.01 -49.52 8.93
N THR A 744 -18.17 -49.68 7.88
CA THR A 744 -17.51 -50.92 7.48
C THR A 744 -16.09 -50.57 6.99
N GLU A 745 -15.19 -51.53 6.85
CA GLU A 745 -13.86 -51.32 6.27
C GLU A 745 -13.92 -50.76 4.84
N LYS A 746 -15.02 -50.99 4.11
CA LYS A 746 -15.21 -50.54 2.74
C LYS A 746 -15.48 -49.02 2.63
N ASN A 747 -16.25 -48.42 3.54
CA ASN A 747 -16.61 -47.01 3.49
C ASN A 747 -15.81 -46.16 4.52
N GLY A 748 -15.21 -46.74 5.50
CA GLY A 748 -14.45 -46.04 6.54
C GLY A 748 -15.35 -45.22 7.49
N ASN A 749 -14.75 -44.44 8.38
CA ASN A 749 -15.47 -43.64 9.39
C ASN A 749 -16.28 -42.50 8.75
N LEU A 750 -17.27 -42.01 9.49
CA LEU A 750 -18.02 -40.83 9.09
C LEU A 750 -17.14 -39.56 9.23
N VAL A 751 -17.07 -38.76 8.16
CA VAL A 751 -16.27 -37.51 8.10
C VAL A 751 -17.13 -36.27 8.12
N ALA A 752 -18.24 -36.28 7.40
CA ALA A 752 -19.12 -35.14 7.31
C ALA A 752 -20.61 -35.54 7.35
N MET A 753 -21.37 -34.65 7.96
CA MET A 753 -22.84 -34.66 7.93
C MET A 753 -23.31 -33.25 7.59
N LYS A 754 -24.23 -33.13 6.60
CA LYS A 754 -24.85 -31.86 6.16
C LYS A 754 -26.33 -32.04 5.98
N THR A 755 -27.13 -31.00 6.22
CA THR A 755 -28.54 -30.97 5.84
C THR A 755 -28.68 -30.34 4.45
N VAL A 756 -29.53 -30.84 3.59
CA VAL A 756 -29.69 -30.45 2.21
C VAL A 756 -31.14 -30.41 1.78
N THR A 757 -31.52 -29.39 0.97
CA THR A 757 -32.88 -29.22 0.43
C THR A 757 -32.99 -29.82 -0.98
N GLY A 758 -31.98 -29.75 -1.79
CA GLY A 758 -31.96 -30.13 -3.21
C GLY A 758 -31.71 -28.97 -4.16
N GLU A 759 -31.65 -27.75 -3.62
CA GLU A 759 -31.41 -26.52 -4.39
C GLU A 759 -29.95 -26.09 -4.35
N GLU A 760 -29.08 -26.94 -3.79
CA GLU A 760 -27.65 -26.67 -3.62
C GLU A 760 -26.79 -27.60 -4.50
N ASP A 761 -25.59 -27.18 -4.77
CA ASP A 761 -24.49 -28.04 -5.23
C ASP A 761 -23.63 -28.48 -4.05
N LEU A 762 -22.96 -29.60 -4.23
CA LEU A 762 -22.06 -30.17 -3.25
C LEU A 762 -20.60 -30.00 -3.71
N MET A 763 -19.78 -29.40 -2.86
CA MET A 763 -18.32 -29.38 -3.02
C MET A 763 -17.69 -30.36 -2.05
N LEU A 764 -16.95 -31.32 -2.59
CA LEU A 764 -16.23 -32.35 -1.85
C LEU A 764 -14.75 -32.21 -2.12
N MET A 765 -13.94 -32.21 -1.06
CA MET A 765 -12.51 -32.04 -1.16
C MET A 765 -11.77 -33.21 -0.47
N THR A 766 -10.68 -33.66 -1.09
CA THR A 766 -9.80 -34.69 -0.54
C THR A 766 -8.66 -34.12 0.28
N VAL A 767 -7.96 -34.96 1.02
CA VAL A 767 -6.77 -34.57 1.80
C VAL A 767 -5.66 -34.03 0.90
N SER A 768 -5.51 -34.54 -0.33
CA SER A 768 -4.54 -34.02 -1.33
C SER A 768 -4.95 -32.71 -2.01
N GLY A 769 -6.13 -32.13 -1.65
CA GLY A 769 -6.64 -30.90 -2.23
C GLY A 769 -7.38 -31.03 -3.55
N VAL A 770 -7.73 -32.27 -3.98
CA VAL A 770 -8.58 -32.49 -5.14
C VAL A 770 -10.01 -32.14 -4.79
N LEU A 771 -10.63 -31.25 -5.59
CA LEU A 771 -11.99 -30.74 -5.38
C LEU A 771 -12.90 -31.19 -6.52
N ILE A 772 -14.11 -31.64 -6.15
CA ILE A 772 -15.20 -31.93 -7.08
C ILE A 772 -16.47 -31.17 -6.66
N ARG A 773 -17.15 -30.55 -7.62
CA ARG A 773 -18.48 -29.96 -7.47
C ARG A 773 -19.48 -30.77 -8.29
N PHE A 774 -20.62 -31.09 -7.71
CA PHE A 774 -21.71 -31.80 -8.38
C PHE A 774 -23.06 -31.50 -7.74
N GLU A 775 -24.14 -31.65 -8.50
CA GLU A 775 -25.50 -31.41 -8.05
C GLU A 775 -25.90 -32.45 -6.97
N ILE A 776 -26.50 -31.97 -5.89
CA ILE A 776 -26.93 -32.79 -4.76
C ILE A 776 -27.94 -33.87 -5.18
N ASP A 777 -28.82 -33.61 -6.15
CA ASP A 777 -29.81 -34.54 -6.66
C ASP A 777 -29.25 -35.81 -7.29
N THR A 778 -27.97 -35.77 -7.67
CA THR A 778 -27.25 -36.97 -8.18
C THR A 778 -26.89 -37.97 -7.08
N VAL A 779 -27.00 -37.58 -5.80
CA VAL A 779 -26.71 -38.48 -4.66
C VAL A 779 -27.93 -39.32 -4.31
N SER A 780 -27.74 -40.63 -4.26
CA SER A 780 -28.86 -41.56 -4.01
C SER A 780 -29.49 -41.38 -2.62
N GLN A 781 -30.82 -41.31 -2.60
CA GLN A 781 -31.59 -41.34 -1.36
C GLN A 781 -31.77 -42.77 -0.87
N THR A 782 -31.40 -43.04 0.37
CA THR A 782 -31.48 -44.38 0.96
C THR A 782 -31.85 -44.34 2.43
N GLY A 783 -32.22 -45.52 3.01
CA GLY A 783 -32.56 -45.63 4.42
C GLY A 783 -31.39 -45.37 5.37
N ARG A 784 -31.71 -44.98 6.59
CA ARG A 784 -30.78 -44.52 7.65
C ARG A 784 -29.57 -45.48 7.90
N SER A 785 -29.78 -46.78 7.90
CA SER A 785 -28.72 -47.78 8.15
C SER A 785 -27.92 -48.19 6.90
N ALA A 786 -28.25 -47.69 5.69
CA ALA A 786 -27.55 -48.04 4.48
C ALA A 786 -26.12 -47.50 4.48
N MET A 787 -25.23 -48.16 3.75
CA MET A 787 -23.79 -47.79 3.63
C MET A 787 -23.56 -46.57 2.72
N GLY A 788 -24.50 -46.30 1.81
CA GLY A 788 -24.37 -45.25 0.79
C GLY A 788 -23.79 -45.72 -0.52
N VAL A 789 -23.62 -44.81 -1.47
CA VAL A 789 -23.05 -44.99 -2.80
C VAL A 789 -21.73 -44.23 -2.94
N LYS A 790 -20.88 -44.62 -3.89
CA LYS A 790 -19.61 -43.91 -4.13
C LYS A 790 -19.86 -42.55 -4.79
N LEU A 791 -19.44 -41.46 -4.14
CA LEU A 791 -19.57 -40.09 -4.61
C LEU A 791 -18.34 -39.62 -5.41
N ILE A 792 -17.15 -40.03 -4.97
CA ILE A 792 -15.88 -39.71 -5.61
C ILE A 792 -15.03 -41.00 -5.73
N ARG A 793 -14.23 -41.06 -6.79
CA ARG A 793 -13.20 -42.11 -6.92
C ARG A 793 -11.91 -41.59 -6.33
N LEU A 794 -11.45 -42.24 -5.27
CA LEU A 794 -10.21 -41.93 -4.58
C LEU A 794 -9.15 -42.95 -4.99
N ASP A 795 -7.91 -42.49 -5.05
CA ASP A 795 -6.74 -43.36 -5.23
C ASP A 795 -6.48 -44.16 -3.93
N GLU A 796 -5.57 -45.17 -3.98
CA GLU A 796 -5.15 -45.95 -2.78
C GLU A 796 -4.49 -44.95 -1.81
N ASP A 797 -4.93 -44.93 -0.55
CA ASP A 797 -4.54 -44.06 0.54
C ASP A 797 -5.15 -42.63 0.57
N GLU A 798 -5.93 -42.26 -0.42
CA GLU A 798 -6.60 -40.97 -0.40
C GLU A 798 -7.93 -40.99 0.38
N LYS A 799 -8.24 -39.89 1.07
CA LYS A 799 -9.44 -39.73 1.91
C LYS A 799 -10.17 -38.44 1.63
N VAL A 800 -11.47 -38.42 1.86
CA VAL A 800 -12.26 -37.20 1.90
C VAL A 800 -11.90 -36.42 3.15
N ALA A 801 -11.56 -35.13 2.98
CA ALA A 801 -11.22 -34.22 4.06
C ALA A 801 -12.41 -33.40 4.52
N THR A 802 -13.15 -32.77 3.59
CA THR A 802 -14.28 -31.89 3.92
C THR A 802 -15.37 -31.90 2.83
N VAL A 803 -16.55 -31.44 3.22
CA VAL A 803 -17.72 -31.31 2.36
C VAL A 803 -18.44 -30.00 2.65
N ALA A 804 -18.73 -29.19 1.62
CA ALA A 804 -19.46 -27.94 1.74
C ALA A 804 -20.65 -27.88 0.79
N LYS A 805 -21.67 -27.11 1.16
CA LYS A 805 -22.82 -26.73 0.31
C LYS A 805 -22.50 -25.42 -0.36
N VAL A 806 -22.85 -25.27 -1.62
CA VAL A 806 -22.76 -24.00 -2.38
C VAL A 806 -24.06 -23.77 -3.15
N PRO A 807 -24.46 -22.54 -3.43
CA PRO A 807 -25.63 -22.26 -4.27
C PRO A 807 -25.52 -22.95 -5.62
N LYS A 808 -26.66 -23.37 -6.18
CA LYS A 808 -26.74 -23.92 -7.53
C LYS A 808 -26.37 -22.82 -8.55
N GLU A 809 -25.55 -23.13 -9.55
CA GLU A 809 -25.34 -22.22 -10.68
C GLU A 809 -26.64 -22.13 -11.48
N GLU A 810 -27.19 -20.92 -11.65
CA GLU A 810 -28.23 -20.68 -12.63
C GLU A 810 -27.60 -20.83 -14.02
N ASP A 811 -28.17 -21.71 -14.85
CA ASP A 811 -27.77 -21.81 -16.26
C ASP A 811 -28.02 -20.43 -16.92
N GLU A 812 -26.98 -19.63 -17.14
CA GLU A 812 -27.06 -18.55 -18.11
C GLU A 812 -27.39 -19.21 -19.44
N VAL A 813 -28.58 -18.93 -19.97
CA VAL A 813 -28.98 -19.31 -21.32
C VAL A 813 -27.98 -18.62 -22.27
N GLU A 814 -26.94 -19.33 -22.71
CA GLU A 814 -26.11 -18.93 -23.84
C GLU A 814 -27.06 -18.69 -25.02
N LEU A 815 -27.35 -17.43 -25.31
CA LEU A 815 -27.78 -17.01 -26.63
C LEU A 815 -26.60 -17.32 -27.53
N GLU A 816 -26.64 -18.48 -28.19
CA GLU A 816 -25.81 -18.79 -29.36
C GLU A 816 -26.04 -17.68 -30.39
N GLU A 817 -25.21 -16.65 -30.40
CA GLU A 817 -25.00 -15.85 -31.60
C GLU A 817 -24.33 -16.78 -32.60
N GLU A 818 -25.12 -17.25 -33.58
CA GLU A 818 -24.62 -17.86 -34.81
C GLU A 818 -23.63 -16.87 -35.46
N ILE A 819 -22.35 -17.05 -35.18
CA ILE A 819 -21.27 -16.41 -35.97
C ILE A 819 -21.24 -17.15 -37.29
N ASP A 820 -21.74 -16.47 -38.31
CA ASP A 820 -21.69 -16.87 -39.71
C ASP A 820 -20.22 -17.04 -40.15
N GLU A 821 -19.77 -18.29 -40.29
CA GLU A 821 -18.41 -18.73 -40.67
C GLU A 821 -18.02 -18.37 -42.12
N THR A 822 -18.75 -17.49 -42.78
CA THR A 822 -18.52 -17.22 -44.24
C THR A 822 -17.63 -16.01 -44.53
N LEU A 823 -16.97 -15.38 -43.56
CA LEU A 823 -16.14 -14.17 -43.77
C LEU A 823 -14.66 -14.26 -43.35
N ILE A 824 -14.07 -15.48 -43.27
CA ILE A 824 -12.62 -15.60 -43.08
C ILE A 824 -12.04 -16.43 -44.24
N THR A 825 -11.95 -15.82 -45.39
CA THR A 825 -11.00 -16.21 -46.44
C THR A 825 -10.51 -14.95 -47.12
N GLN A 826 -9.29 -14.54 -46.81
CA GLN A 826 -8.25 -13.89 -47.64
C GLN A 826 -7.32 -13.00 -46.81
N VAL A 827 -6.24 -13.58 -46.32
CA VAL A 827 -4.97 -12.87 -46.11
C VAL A 827 -3.88 -13.77 -46.70
N PRO A 828 -3.04 -13.29 -47.62
CA PRO A 828 -2.02 -14.12 -48.25
C PRO A 828 -0.81 -14.33 -47.33
N ASP A 829 -0.31 -15.55 -47.45
CA ASP A 829 0.95 -16.06 -46.91
C ASP A 829 2.15 -15.32 -47.55
N GLU A 830 2.88 -14.51 -46.80
CA GLU A 830 4.21 -14.03 -47.19
C GLU A 830 5.26 -14.74 -46.33
N SER A 831 5.89 -15.70 -46.98
CA SER A 831 7.10 -16.40 -46.58
C SER A 831 8.28 -15.43 -46.38
N PHE A 832 8.88 -15.41 -45.18
CA PHE A 832 10.23 -14.88 -45.00
C PHE A 832 11.25 -15.98 -45.14
N GLU A 833 12.05 -15.87 -46.24
CA GLU A 833 13.25 -16.65 -46.48
C GLU A 833 14.39 -16.26 -45.55
N ASP A 834 15.17 -17.27 -45.20
CA ASP A 834 16.44 -17.23 -44.50
C ASP A 834 17.49 -16.33 -45.19
N ALA A 835 18.26 -15.58 -44.44
CA ALA A 835 19.56 -15.07 -44.85
C ALA A 835 20.63 -15.25 -43.75
N PRO A 836 21.87 -15.58 -44.10
CA PRO A 836 22.83 -16.33 -43.29
C PRO A 836 23.73 -15.44 -42.42
N GLY A 837 24.34 -16.08 -41.40
CA GLY A 837 25.26 -15.49 -40.47
C GLY A 837 26.51 -14.88 -41.05
N SER A 838 27.09 -13.96 -40.30
CA SER A 838 28.52 -13.63 -40.41
C SER A 838 29.09 -13.47 -38.98
N ASP A 839 30.02 -14.39 -38.67
CA ASP A 839 30.99 -14.26 -37.63
C ASP A 839 31.82 -12.96 -37.78
N ILE A 840 32.10 -12.28 -36.72
CA ILE A 840 33.35 -11.54 -36.50
C ILE A 840 33.69 -11.53 -35.02
N GLU A 841 34.85 -12.10 -34.73
CA GLU A 841 35.65 -12.01 -33.50
C GLU A 841 36.05 -10.53 -33.20
N GLU A 842 36.09 -10.13 -31.96
CA GLU A 842 37.05 -9.59 -30.99
C GLU A 842 36.36 -8.94 -29.80
#